data_0cd3b6ff88c4c5a53cbd485fcbfae572
#
_entry.id   0cd3b6ff88c4c5a53cbd485fcbfae572
#
_cell.length_a   1.000
_cell.length_b   1.000
_cell.length_c   1.000
_cell.angle_alpha   90.00
_cell.angle_beta   90.00
_cell.angle_gamma   90.00
#
_symmetry.space_group_name_H-M   'P 1'
#
loop_
_entity.id
_entity.type
_entity.pdbx_description
1 polymer ?
#
loop_
_entity_poly.entity_id
_entity_poly.type
_entity_poly.pdbx_seq_one_letter_code
_entity_poly.pdbx_strand_id
1 'polypeptide(L)'
;MKKKLKKSAVLGILLSITMYGGVDVHAQEVDAAEPVEETAAPVSYTTKDIEVVEQLKDPFGNVITEQSYYRTGGDVNVIDRDMIEKRHYEQLTDALRHVPGVLVRTPGFRGGEFQIANNHNVVSINGDDRVVVLIDGRRVDNSVSNIFGTYSDAETKANVDINQVINMNGVEQIEVIKGPGASIYGSDATGGVINIITRKGIDKTEGTLDISTGSWHRHNYKLSYAGSLDANRLKYFVSLSREMSGDSKYKDGLSGNTYTFVNTGYKDEAANIRIDYDFDKNHSLRFAHNHMQSDADYPMAAPDHKYFNPTDWERIKRHWLTPRSPKGESVFPGFRTKWAIWAATGAYSAYNKNNHDLTYVFHRDSGMESFVRVYQQNERYWGSNGHENILSDTPVPETPEWYAWARAHYKGRDFRKWYDRLGNEGIQLQLGKAYGKHNVLTTWTYDRSEFDHTVLSTGKKYHLERSTLTGYLQDKIFLSDKWELTPAVRYARYNDIGQRTTTGVESTIRTSGGAIFTPSLNTQYAFDKATSAYFGYSRVHRPIKVDDYTSDFGPRPLEDEKGDVWTMGVRHAFSKDTSLAVHYNYTHMANAITEYSVWDDDEGDFTAKSINAKEVKKAFNLSLSHRFRPHWSLTLNYTHAFDKFSAKDGLVFDPALTWANGNVNAAINDMRPANVYMADLVYENGKLNTSLTGTWYTGCNTAAFTSARALLLDFNINYRLHDDMTIYASVSNLTNQSYETIVSEYHGKGSWPEAGRHFMIGAKYKF
;
A
#
# COMPACT_ATOMS: atom_id res chain seq x y z
N MET A 1 7.24 2.28 38.69
CA MET A 1 7.57 0.87 38.94
C MET A 1 6.52 -0.15 38.50
N LYS A 2 5.42 0.26 37.82
CA LYS A 2 4.34 -0.63 37.32
C LYS A 2 4.34 -0.87 35.79
N LYS A 3 5.29 -0.32 35.04
CA LYS A 3 5.39 -0.50 33.57
C LYS A 3 6.37 -1.59 33.08
N LYS A 4 7.16 -2.19 33.98
CA LYS A 4 8.12 -3.25 33.64
C LYS A 4 7.57 -4.68 33.66
N LEU A 5 6.38 -4.89 34.22
CA LEU A 5 5.82 -6.26 34.37
C LEU A 5 5.02 -6.79 33.15
N LYS A 6 4.64 -5.94 32.18
CA LYS A 6 3.90 -6.42 31.00
C LYS A 6 4.79 -6.97 29.85
N LYS A 7 6.09 -6.66 29.86
CA LYS A 7 7.02 -7.18 28.84
C LYS A 7 7.55 -8.60 29.12
N SER A 8 7.47 -9.06 30.37
CA SER A 8 7.96 -10.39 30.76
C SER A 8 6.93 -11.51 30.55
N ALA A 9 5.63 -11.18 30.44
CA ALA A 9 4.57 -12.18 30.32
C ALA A 9 4.49 -12.80 28.91
N VAL A 10 4.81 -12.05 27.85
CA VAL A 10 4.76 -12.57 26.48
C VAL A 10 5.96 -13.48 26.18
N LEU A 11 7.13 -13.18 26.77
CA LEU A 11 8.29 -14.05 26.65
C LEU A 11 8.16 -15.34 27.48
N GLY A 12 7.44 -15.29 28.60
CA GLY A 12 7.18 -16.44 29.45
C GLY A 12 6.22 -17.47 28.84
N ILE A 13 5.26 -17.02 28.03
CA ILE A 13 4.31 -17.91 27.36
C ILE A 13 4.98 -18.67 26.18
N LEU A 14 5.91 -18.04 25.47
CA LEU A 14 6.67 -18.71 24.40
C LEU A 14 7.68 -19.73 24.95
N LEU A 15 8.30 -19.48 26.08
CA LEU A 15 9.23 -20.41 26.73
C LEU A 15 8.52 -21.59 27.41
N SER A 16 7.28 -21.43 27.85
CA SER A 16 6.50 -22.53 28.47
C SER A 16 5.91 -23.51 27.45
N ILE A 17 5.73 -23.09 26.19
CA ILE A 17 5.25 -23.96 25.11
C ILE A 17 6.37 -24.88 24.57
N THR A 18 7.63 -24.41 24.64
CA THR A 18 8.79 -25.19 24.18
C THR A 18 9.33 -26.21 25.20
N MET A 19 8.90 -26.19 26.46
CA MET A 19 9.40 -27.09 27.50
C MET A 19 8.51 -28.31 27.83
N TYR A 20 7.34 -28.48 27.18
CA TYR A 20 6.40 -29.58 27.48
C TYR A 20 6.10 -30.47 26.28
N GLY A 21 7.02 -30.72 25.39
CA GLY A 21 6.82 -31.56 24.19
C GLY A 21 7.96 -32.52 23.93
N GLY A 22 8.53 -33.13 24.95
CA GLY A 22 9.41 -34.26 24.79
C GLY A 22 8.61 -35.59 24.77
N VAL A 23 8.27 -36.06 23.57
CA VAL A 23 7.83 -37.46 23.37
C VAL A 23 8.75 -38.08 22.31
N ASP A 24 9.55 -39.04 22.75
CA ASP A 24 10.36 -39.86 21.90
C ASP A 24 9.45 -40.68 20.96
N VAL A 25 9.60 -40.51 19.67
CA VAL A 25 9.00 -41.42 18.66
C VAL A 25 10.13 -42.05 17.87
N HIS A 26 10.21 -43.36 18.01
CA HIS A 26 11.11 -44.22 17.24
C HIS A 26 10.78 -44.12 15.74
N ALA A 27 11.79 -43.86 14.94
CA ALA A 27 11.72 -43.88 13.48
C ALA A 27 11.67 -45.36 13.01
N GLN A 28 10.65 -45.69 12.21
CA GLN A 28 10.71 -46.84 11.30
C GLN A 28 11.06 -46.33 9.91
N GLU A 29 12.11 -46.88 9.35
CA GLU A 29 12.50 -46.70 7.96
C GLU A 29 11.41 -47.26 7.03
N VAL A 30 11.02 -46.45 6.03
CA VAL A 30 10.22 -46.89 4.89
C VAL A 30 10.97 -46.57 3.62
N ASP A 31 11.11 -47.56 2.77
CA ASP A 31 11.86 -47.59 1.52
C ASP A 31 11.52 -46.47 0.54
N ALA A 32 12.55 -46.05 -0.18
CA ALA A 32 12.51 -45.03 -1.24
C ALA A 32 11.71 -45.54 -2.44
N ALA A 33 10.68 -44.79 -2.84
CA ALA A 33 10.00 -44.93 -4.12
C ALA A 33 10.61 -44.03 -5.19
N GLU A 34 10.79 -44.58 -6.39
CA GLU A 34 11.34 -43.90 -7.57
C GLU A 34 10.51 -42.71 -8.04
N PRO A 35 11.11 -41.70 -8.71
CA PRO A 35 10.40 -40.53 -9.17
C PRO A 35 9.50 -40.83 -10.38
N VAL A 36 8.21 -40.58 -10.24
CA VAL A 36 7.24 -40.64 -11.33
C VAL A 36 7.30 -39.31 -12.12
N GLU A 37 7.56 -39.39 -13.41
CA GLU A 37 7.45 -38.27 -14.35
C GLU A 37 5.98 -37.79 -14.45
N GLU A 38 5.71 -36.62 -14.00
CA GLU A 38 4.40 -35.97 -14.05
C GLU A 38 4.17 -35.33 -15.44
N THR A 39 3.46 -36.08 -16.30
CA THR A 39 2.93 -35.51 -17.55
C THR A 39 1.63 -34.78 -17.25
N ALA A 40 1.63 -33.45 -17.41
CA ALA A 40 0.45 -32.62 -17.24
C ALA A 40 -0.67 -33.02 -18.22
N ALA A 41 -1.77 -33.53 -17.69
CA ALA A 41 -2.99 -33.80 -18.45
C ALA A 41 -3.89 -32.56 -18.54
N PRO A 42 -4.65 -32.37 -19.63
CA PRO A 42 -5.48 -31.18 -19.82
C PRO A 42 -6.72 -31.20 -18.92
N VAL A 43 -7.04 -30.06 -18.32
CA VAL A 43 -8.22 -29.83 -17.49
C VAL A 43 -9.49 -29.96 -18.32
N SER A 44 -10.35 -30.93 -17.99
CA SER A 44 -11.71 -31.02 -18.52
C SER A 44 -12.70 -30.58 -17.44
N TYR A 45 -13.43 -29.51 -17.70
CA TYR A 45 -14.50 -29.06 -16.82
C TYR A 45 -15.76 -29.90 -17.06
N THR A 46 -16.04 -30.85 -16.20
CA THR A 46 -17.35 -31.54 -16.15
C THR A 46 -18.08 -31.16 -14.87
N THR A 47 -19.34 -30.75 -15.01
CA THR A 47 -20.25 -30.20 -13.99
C THR A 47 -20.71 -31.20 -12.90
N LYS A 48 -19.93 -32.21 -12.59
CA LYS A 48 -20.19 -33.11 -11.45
C LYS A 48 -18.87 -33.38 -10.74
N ASP A 49 -18.81 -32.96 -9.50
CA ASP A 49 -17.71 -33.16 -8.56
C ASP A 49 -16.37 -32.56 -9.02
N ILE A 50 -16.27 -31.22 -8.94
CA ILE A 50 -14.99 -30.57 -9.01
C ILE A 50 -14.25 -30.87 -7.70
N GLU A 51 -13.50 -31.93 -7.67
CA GLU A 51 -12.32 -32.00 -6.80
C GLU A 51 -11.31 -30.99 -7.39
N VAL A 52 -11.22 -29.84 -6.81
CA VAL A 52 -10.23 -28.83 -7.20
C VAL A 52 -8.88 -29.28 -6.73
N VAL A 53 -8.18 -30.03 -7.55
CA VAL A 53 -6.81 -30.50 -7.28
C VAL A 53 -5.78 -29.65 -8.02
N GLU A 54 -6.16 -28.85 -9.03
CA GLU A 54 -5.25 -27.89 -9.66
C GLU A 54 -5.41 -26.49 -9.06
N GLN A 55 -4.29 -25.97 -8.56
CA GLN A 55 -4.20 -24.61 -8.08
C GLN A 55 -4.48 -23.66 -9.25
N LEU A 56 -5.43 -22.77 -9.05
CA LEU A 56 -5.74 -21.72 -10.03
C LEU A 56 -4.52 -20.82 -10.21
N LYS A 57 -4.11 -20.63 -11.46
CA LYS A 57 -2.90 -19.89 -11.78
C LYS A 57 -3.23 -18.64 -12.61
N ASP A 58 -2.48 -17.58 -12.38
CA ASP A 58 -2.48 -16.42 -13.27
C ASP A 58 -1.85 -16.80 -14.64
N PRO A 59 -1.89 -15.92 -15.64
CA PRO A 59 -1.32 -16.18 -16.96
C PRO A 59 0.18 -16.52 -16.95
N PHE A 60 0.88 -16.22 -15.86
CA PHE A 60 2.30 -16.46 -15.67
C PHE A 60 2.62 -17.69 -14.81
N GLY A 61 1.59 -18.42 -14.40
CA GLY A 61 1.72 -19.63 -13.62
C GLY A 61 1.69 -19.45 -12.10
N ASN A 62 1.45 -18.23 -11.60
CA ASN A 62 1.33 -17.98 -10.16
C ASN A 62 -0.05 -18.40 -9.63
N VAL A 63 -0.09 -18.94 -8.43
CA VAL A 63 -1.32 -19.44 -7.80
C VAL A 63 -2.21 -18.28 -7.37
N ILE A 64 -3.45 -18.27 -7.84
CA ILE A 64 -4.51 -17.33 -7.42
C ILE A 64 -5.34 -18.04 -6.33
N THR A 65 -5.75 -17.33 -5.29
CA THR A 65 -6.69 -17.92 -4.32
C THR A 65 -8.03 -18.20 -5.00
N GLU A 66 -8.68 -19.30 -4.60
CA GLU A 66 -10.03 -19.63 -5.09
C GLU A 66 -10.99 -18.44 -4.85
N GLN A 67 -10.84 -17.77 -3.71
CA GLN A 67 -11.65 -16.63 -3.36
C GLN A 67 -11.52 -15.48 -4.38
N SER A 68 -10.30 -15.17 -4.82
CA SER A 68 -10.07 -14.14 -5.84
C SER A 68 -10.56 -14.60 -7.21
N TYR A 69 -10.36 -15.84 -7.60
CA TYR A 69 -10.85 -16.38 -8.87
C TYR A 69 -12.36 -16.26 -9.03
N TYR A 70 -13.12 -16.66 -8.01
CA TYR A 70 -14.60 -16.58 -8.09
C TYR A 70 -15.12 -15.14 -8.05
N ARG A 71 -14.34 -14.20 -7.49
CA ARG A 71 -14.74 -12.81 -7.31
C ARG A 71 -14.31 -11.90 -8.45
N THR A 72 -13.38 -12.32 -9.30
CA THR A 72 -12.81 -11.45 -10.33
C THR A 72 -13.03 -12.02 -11.71
N GLY A 73 -13.34 -11.18 -12.68
CA GLY A 73 -13.36 -11.52 -14.10
C GLY A 73 -12.24 -10.77 -14.86
N GLY A 74 -11.25 -10.23 -14.17
CA GLY A 74 -10.27 -9.33 -14.73
C GLY A 74 -8.83 -9.84 -14.68
N ASP A 75 -7.90 -8.92 -14.77
CA ASP A 75 -6.47 -9.18 -14.67
C ASP A 75 -6.06 -9.23 -13.21
N VAL A 76 -5.49 -10.35 -12.78
CA VAL A 76 -4.95 -10.56 -11.43
C VAL A 76 -3.47 -10.88 -11.56
N ASN A 77 -2.63 -10.10 -10.89
CA ASN A 77 -1.22 -10.42 -10.74
C ASN A 77 -0.95 -10.88 -9.30
N VAL A 78 -0.14 -11.90 -9.17
CA VAL A 78 0.16 -12.53 -7.88
C VAL A 78 1.65 -12.40 -7.57
N ILE A 79 1.95 -11.97 -6.36
CA ILE A 79 3.28 -12.03 -5.76
C ILE A 79 3.19 -13.05 -4.64
N ASP A 80 3.74 -14.21 -4.84
CA ASP A 80 3.69 -15.31 -3.89
C ASP A 80 4.80 -15.25 -2.82
N ARG A 81 4.74 -16.15 -1.85
CA ARG A 81 5.72 -16.21 -0.77
C ARG A 81 7.13 -16.49 -1.27
N ASP A 82 7.29 -17.32 -2.28
CA ASP A 82 8.59 -17.67 -2.85
C ASP A 82 9.26 -16.43 -3.47
N MET A 83 8.50 -15.62 -4.22
CA MET A 83 8.98 -14.36 -4.77
C MET A 83 9.33 -13.35 -3.66
N ILE A 84 8.47 -13.21 -2.63
CA ILE A 84 8.75 -12.33 -1.49
C ILE A 84 10.07 -12.69 -0.83
N GLU A 85 10.31 -13.98 -0.60
CA GLU A 85 11.53 -14.46 0.05
C GLU A 85 12.77 -14.34 -0.83
N LYS A 86 12.69 -14.73 -2.10
CA LYS A 86 13.83 -14.67 -3.04
C LYS A 86 14.24 -13.24 -3.42
N ARG A 87 13.29 -12.30 -3.37
CA ARG A 87 13.55 -10.88 -3.66
C ARG A 87 13.85 -10.06 -2.42
N HIS A 88 13.67 -10.63 -1.23
CA HIS A 88 13.83 -9.96 0.05
C HIS A 88 12.99 -8.70 0.17
N TYR A 89 11.73 -8.75 -0.27
CA TYR A 89 10.80 -7.65 -0.11
C TYR A 89 10.53 -7.42 1.38
N GLU A 90 10.90 -6.26 1.88
CA GLU A 90 10.74 -5.89 3.28
C GLU A 90 9.45 -5.12 3.52
N GLN A 91 9.00 -4.40 2.49
CA GLN A 91 7.79 -3.59 2.51
C GLN A 91 6.86 -3.99 1.36
N LEU A 92 5.56 -3.69 1.51
CA LEU A 92 4.58 -3.94 0.45
C LEU A 92 4.92 -3.16 -0.83
N THR A 93 5.45 -1.95 -0.70
CA THR A 93 5.89 -1.14 -1.83
C THR A 93 7.01 -1.79 -2.65
N ASP A 94 7.93 -2.52 -2.02
CA ASP A 94 8.99 -3.24 -2.71
C ASP A 94 8.42 -4.31 -3.64
N ALA A 95 7.44 -5.06 -3.16
CA ALA A 95 6.76 -6.09 -3.92
C ALA A 95 5.88 -5.50 -5.04
N LEU A 96 5.08 -4.49 -4.71
CA LEU A 96 4.11 -3.89 -5.63
C LEU A 96 4.76 -3.14 -6.79
N ARG A 97 5.96 -2.60 -6.60
CA ARG A 97 6.74 -1.91 -7.65
C ARG A 97 7.03 -2.80 -8.88
N HIS A 98 7.01 -4.11 -8.70
CA HIS A 98 7.30 -5.09 -9.76
C HIS A 98 6.05 -5.58 -10.51
N VAL A 99 4.87 -5.08 -10.18
CA VAL A 99 3.61 -5.45 -10.84
C VAL A 99 3.33 -4.53 -12.03
N PRO A 100 3.06 -5.06 -13.23
CA PRO A 100 2.70 -4.23 -14.38
C PRO A 100 1.47 -3.36 -14.08
N GLY A 101 1.51 -2.10 -14.48
CA GLY A 101 0.43 -1.15 -14.25
C GLY A 101 0.37 -0.57 -12.84
N VAL A 102 1.26 -1.00 -11.95
CA VAL A 102 1.38 -0.44 -10.60
C VAL A 102 2.52 0.58 -10.55
N LEU A 103 2.22 1.75 -10.02
CA LEU A 103 3.19 2.78 -9.71
C LEU A 103 3.23 2.97 -8.19
N VAL A 104 4.44 3.01 -7.65
CA VAL A 104 4.68 3.23 -6.23
C VAL A 104 5.46 4.51 -6.05
N ARG A 105 5.04 5.34 -5.11
CA ARG A 105 5.79 6.50 -4.64
C ARG A 105 6.14 6.29 -3.17
N THR A 106 7.41 6.26 -2.86
CA THR A 106 7.94 6.05 -1.50
C THR A 106 9.05 7.07 -1.25
N PRO A 107 8.78 8.20 -0.61
CA PRO A 107 9.81 9.17 -0.27
C PRO A 107 10.83 8.59 0.70
N GLY A 108 12.13 8.69 0.37
CA GLY A 108 13.18 8.04 1.14
C GLY A 108 13.14 6.52 1.05
N PHE A 109 13.63 5.84 2.08
CA PHE A 109 13.63 4.38 2.12
C PHE A 109 12.27 3.79 2.51
N ARG A 110 11.58 4.40 3.46
CA ARG A 110 10.35 3.89 4.05
C ARG A 110 9.14 4.80 3.78
N GLY A 111 9.37 5.99 3.30
CA GLY A 111 8.38 7.05 3.24
C GLY A 111 8.21 7.78 4.57
N GLY A 112 7.50 8.86 4.54
CA GLY A 112 7.10 9.59 5.74
C GLY A 112 5.73 9.13 6.21
N GLU A 113 5.47 9.32 7.49
CA GLU A 113 4.29 8.74 8.12
C GLU A 113 3.36 9.78 8.65
N PHE A 114 2.92 10.73 8.12
CA PHE A 114 1.85 11.52 8.72
C PHE A 114 1.58 12.89 8.06
N GLN A 115 0.30 13.19 7.93
CA GLN A 115 -0.36 14.48 7.68
C GLN A 115 0.03 15.27 6.41
N ILE A 116 0.99 14.84 5.62
CA ILE A 116 1.25 15.48 4.33
C ILE A 116 1.13 14.41 3.27
N ALA A 117 0.19 14.58 2.37
CA ALA A 117 -0.14 13.63 1.31
C ALA A 117 1.08 13.19 0.47
N ASN A 118 2.10 14.02 0.40
CA ASN A 118 3.36 13.74 -0.29
C ASN A 118 4.30 12.77 0.42
N ASN A 119 4.12 12.58 1.72
CA ASN A 119 4.99 11.74 2.56
C ASN A 119 4.53 10.31 2.69
N HIS A 120 3.32 9.97 2.23
CA HIS A 120 2.81 8.62 2.33
C HIS A 120 3.34 7.73 1.22
N ASN A 121 3.36 6.43 1.53
CA ASN A 121 3.59 5.40 0.55
C ASN A 121 2.32 5.20 -0.27
N VAL A 122 2.28 5.82 -1.44
CA VAL A 122 1.12 5.82 -2.33
C VAL A 122 1.31 4.79 -3.43
N VAL A 123 0.27 4.01 -3.66
CA VAL A 123 0.18 3.06 -4.76
C VAL A 123 -0.93 3.50 -5.70
N SER A 124 -0.63 3.58 -6.98
CA SER A 124 -1.63 3.70 -8.03
C SER A 124 -1.63 2.49 -8.94
N ILE A 125 -2.81 2.07 -9.37
CA ILE A 125 -3.00 1.00 -10.35
C ILE A 125 -3.63 1.64 -11.58
N ASN A 126 -3.06 1.38 -12.75
CA ASN A 126 -3.50 1.97 -14.02
C ASN A 126 -3.56 3.51 -13.99
N GLY A 127 -2.64 4.13 -13.23
CA GLY A 127 -2.60 5.59 -13.06
C GLY A 127 -3.66 6.14 -12.11
N ASP A 128 -4.41 5.30 -11.39
CA ASP A 128 -5.41 5.73 -10.41
C ASP A 128 -5.02 5.27 -8.99
N ASP A 129 -4.95 6.18 -8.05
CA ASP A 129 -4.62 5.94 -6.64
C ASP A 129 -5.85 5.70 -5.75
N ARG A 130 -7.06 5.65 -6.34
CA ARG A 130 -8.26 5.13 -5.70
C ARG A 130 -8.20 3.60 -5.64
N VAL A 131 -7.28 3.09 -4.82
CA VAL A 131 -7.01 1.66 -4.64
C VAL A 131 -7.59 1.20 -3.31
N VAL A 132 -8.35 0.13 -3.32
CA VAL A 132 -8.86 -0.53 -2.11
C VAL A 132 -7.86 -1.57 -1.64
N VAL A 133 -7.55 -1.57 -0.34
CA VAL A 133 -6.62 -2.52 0.26
C VAL A 133 -7.35 -3.48 1.20
N LEU A 134 -7.05 -4.76 1.06
CA LEU A 134 -7.69 -5.84 1.81
C LEU A 134 -6.65 -6.69 2.53
N ILE A 135 -7.05 -7.27 3.66
CA ILE A 135 -6.39 -8.41 4.31
C ILE A 135 -7.40 -9.57 4.33
N ASP A 136 -7.04 -10.71 3.73
CA ASP A 136 -7.89 -11.90 3.61
C ASP A 136 -9.31 -11.57 3.10
N GLY A 137 -9.41 -10.67 2.12
CA GLY A 137 -10.67 -10.21 1.53
C GLY A 137 -11.48 -9.23 2.38
N ARG A 138 -10.98 -8.77 3.52
CA ARG A 138 -11.58 -7.72 4.34
C ARG A 138 -10.91 -6.36 4.09
N ARG A 139 -11.70 -5.33 3.86
CA ARG A 139 -11.22 -3.97 3.68
C ARG A 139 -10.57 -3.43 4.96
N VAL A 140 -9.41 -2.78 4.82
CA VAL A 140 -8.61 -2.28 5.95
C VAL A 140 -8.37 -0.78 5.93
N ASP A 141 -8.71 -0.08 4.85
CA ASP A 141 -8.64 1.37 4.81
C ASP A 141 -9.76 2.03 5.64
N ASN A 142 -9.47 3.20 6.19
CA ASN A 142 -10.45 3.97 6.97
C ASN A 142 -11.04 5.09 6.12
N SER A 143 -12.37 5.02 5.87
CA SER A 143 -13.08 5.92 4.97
C SER A 143 -13.39 7.31 5.54
N VAL A 144 -13.12 7.54 6.82
CA VAL A 144 -13.43 8.82 7.50
C VAL A 144 -12.21 9.62 7.89
N SER A 145 -11.05 8.96 8.03
CA SER A 145 -9.82 9.59 8.45
C SER A 145 -9.23 10.49 7.37
N ASN A 146 -8.71 11.64 7.78
CA ASN A 146 -7.90 12.53 6.93
C ASN A 146 -6.39 12.39 7.19
N ILE A 147 -5.95 11.40 7.97
CA ILE A 147 -4.52 11.18 8.26
C ILE A 147 -3.69 11.08 6.98
N PHE A 148 -4.22 10.42 5.96
CA PHE A 148 -3.57 10.22 4.67
C PHE A 148 -4.03 11.24 3.61
N GLY A 149 -4.56 12.38 4.03
CA GLY A 149 -5.12 13.40 3.19
C GLY A 149 -6.63 13.28 2.98
N THR A 150 -7.25 14.34 2.51
CA THR A 150 -8.68 14.38 2.12
C THR A 150 -8.84 13.95 0.66
N TYR A 151 -10.06 13.68 0.21
CA TYR A 151 -10.31 13.39 -1.21
C TYR A 151 -10.15 14.62 -2.10
N SER A 152 -10.24 15.80 -1.51
CA SER A 152 -9.93 17.06 -2.16
C SER A 152 -8.44 17.28 -2.33
N ASP A 153 -7.59 16.53 -1.60
CA ASP A 153 -6.15 16.61 -1.75
C ASP A 153 -5.73 16.20 -3.17
N ALA A 154 -5.07 17.09 -3.86
CA ALA A 154 -4.64 16.87 -5.24
C ALA A 154 -3.53 15.82 -5.37
N GLU A 155 -2.83 15.53 -4.30
CA GLU A 155 -1.62 14.69 -4.32
C GLU A 155 -1.91 13.21 -4.17
N THR A 156 -3.01 12.84 -3.50
CA THR A 156 -3.42 11.44 -3.37
C THR A 156 -4.91 11.28 -3.08
N LYS A 157 -5.48 10.20 -3.59
CA LYS A 157 -6.82 9.72 -3.27
C LYS A 157 -6.78 8.47 -2.38
N ALA A 158 -5.59 8.04 -1.97
CA ALA A 158 -5.43 6.88 -1.10
C ALA A 158 -6.03 7.12 0.28
N ASN A 159 -6.55 6.04 0.89
CA ASN A 159 -7.11 6.06 2.25
C ASN A 159 -6.22 5.36 3.27
N VAL A 160 -5.04 4.94 2.86
CA VAL A 160 -4.12 4.16 3.67
C VAL A 160 -2.69 4.34 3.19
N ASP A 161 -1.73 4.37 4.10
CA ASP A 161 -0.33 4.13 3.76
C ASP A 161 -0.14 2.62 3.58
N ILE A 162 0.27 2.20 2.38
CA ILE A 162 0.33 0.77 2.04
C ILE A 162 1.32 0.00 2.91
N ASN A 163 2.44 0.61 3.31
CA ASN A 163 3.45 -0.04 4.14
C ASN A 163 3.02 -0.20 5.61
N GLN A 164 1.95 0.49 6.03
CA GLN A 164 1.41 0.41 7.37
C GLN A 164 0.23 -0.58 7.51
N VAL A 165 -0.05 -1.37 6.48
CA VAL A 165 -1.18 -2.32 6.48
C VAL A 165 -0.85 -3.59 7.25
N ILE A 166 0.27 -4.21 6.95
CA ILE A 166 0.77 -5.44 7.59
C ILE A 166 2.27 -5.59 7.37
N ASN A 167 2.96 -6.23 8.31
CA ASN A 167 4.37 -6.57 8.13
C ASN A 167 4.54 -7.75 7.16
N MET A 168 5.53 -7.67 6.27
CA MET A 168 5.80 -8.68 5.22
C MET A 168 6.06 -10.08 5.76
N ASN A 169 6.49 -10.25 7.01
CA ASN A 169 6.68 -11.57 7.62
C ASN A 169 5.35 -12.31 7.85
N GLY A 170 4.23 -11.58 7.93
CA GLY A 170 2.87 -12.13 8.03
C GLY A 170 2.19 -12.39 6.68
N VAL A 171 2.82 -12.03 5.54
CA VAL A 171 2.23 -12.11 4.21
C VAL A 171 2.58 -13.42 3.52
N GLU A 172 1.59 -14.15 3.05
CA GLU A 172 1.73 -15.33 2.20
C GLU A 172 1.78 -14.93 0.73
N GLN A 173 0.88 -14.03 0.33
CA GLN A 173 0.65 -13.68 -1.06
C GLN A 173 0.04 -12.28 -1.16
N ILE A 174 0.37 -11.56 -2.22
CA ILE A 174 -0.26 -10.29 -2.57
C ILE A 174 -0.91 -10.46 -3.94
N GLU A 175 -2.19 -10.19 -4.02
CA GLU A 175 -2.96 -10.22 -5.27
C GLU A 175 -3.30 -8.80 -5.66
N VAL A 176 -2.89 -8.40 -6.86
CA VAL A 176 -3.23 -7.10 -7.45
C VAL A 176 -4.29 -7.32 -8.53
N ILE A 177 -5.50 -6.88 -8.24
CA ILE A 177 -6.69 -7.05 -9.07
C ILE A 177 -6.92 -5.74 -9.80
N LYS A 178 -6.82 -5.75 -11.13
CA LYS A 178 -6.97 -4.57 -11.98
C LYS A 178 -8.37 -4.54 -12.60
N GLY A 179 -9.01 -3.39 -12.54
CA GLY A 179 -10.26 -3.15 -13.22
C GLY A 179 -11.53 -3.56 -12.43
N PRO A 180 -12.69 -3.70 -13.11
CA PRO A 180 -14.02 -3.73 -12.46
C PRO A 180 -14.34 -4.99 -11.66
N GLY A 181 -13.50 -5.99 -11.62
CA GLY A 181 -13.57 -7.08 -10.64
C GLY A 181 -13.50 -6.58 -9.19
N ALA A 182 -13.03 -5.36 -9.03
CA ALA A 182 -13.02 -4.63 -7.78
C ALA A 182 -14.41 -4.29 -7.21
N SER A 183 -15.50 -4.36 -7.98
CA SER A 183 -16.86 -3.98 -7.52
C SER A 183 -17.36 -4.75 -6.30
N ILE A 184 -16.90 -5.98 -6.11
CA ILE A 184 -17.23 -6.77 -4.91
C ILE A 184 -16.60 -6.17 -3.65
N TYR A 185 -15.42 -5.57 -3.76
CA TYR A 185 -14.68 -5.05 -2.62
C TYR A 185 -14.97 -3.58 -2.32
N GLY A 186 -15.50 -2.84 -3.30
CA GLY A 186 -15.89 -1.45 -3.16
C GLY A 186 -16.17 -0.83 -4.52
N SER A 187 -17.26 -0.08 -4.63
CA SER A 187 -17.55 0.70 -5.83
C SER A 187 -16.62 1.89 -6.02
N ASP A 188 -15.77 2.16 -5.06
CA ASP A 188 -14.77 3.24 -5.03
C ASP A 188 -13.37 2.79 -5.50
N ALA A 189 -13.16 1.50 -5.79
CA ALA A 189 -11.90 0.95 -6.29
C ALA A 189 -11.75 1.19 -7.81
N THR A 190 -11.58 2.43 -8.22
CA THR A 190 -11.45 2.78 -9.65
C THR A 190 -10.11 2.35 -10.24
N GLY A 191 -9.05 2.42 -9.47
CA GLY A 191 -7.72 1.92 -9.85
C GLY A 191 -7.66 0.39 -9.81
N GLY A 192 -8.18 -0.19 -8.76
CA GLY A 192 -8.13 -1.63 -8.52
C GLY A 192 -8.11 -1.98 -7.04
N VAL A 193 -7.72 -3.23 -6.76
CA VAL A 193 -7.67 -3.78 -5.40
C VAL A 193 -6.33 -4.46 -5.15
N ILE A 194 -5.78 -4.27 -3.97
CA ILE A 194 -4.66 -5.03 -3.43
C ILE A 194 -5.19 -5.93 -2.33
N ASN A 195 -5.20 -7.24 -2.53
CA ASN A 195 -5.63 -8.21 -1.54
C ASN A 195 -4.40 -8.93 -0.97
N ILE A 196 -4.17 -8.75 0.30
CA ILE A 196 -3.04 -9.34 1.03
C ILE A 196 -3.55 -10.58 1.73
N ILE A 197 -2.99 -11.74 1.39
CA ILE A 197 -3.31 -13.02 2.00
C ILE A 197 -2.31 -13.28 3.12
N THR A 198 -2.82 -13.54 4.32
CA THR A 198 -1.98 -13.81 5.47
C THR A 198 -1.46 -15.25 5.50
N ARG A 199 -0.27 -15.42 6.05
CA ARG A 199 0.30 -16.77 6.29
C ARG A 199 -0.57 -17.56 7.25
N LYS A 200 -0.67 -18.85 6.99
CA LYS A 200 -1.42 -19.83 7.79
C LYS A 200 -0.52 -20.97 8.26
N GLY A 201 -1.01 -21.77 9.18
CA GLY A 201 -0.34 -22.98 9.62
C GLY A 201 -0.20 -24.00 8.48
N ILE A 202 0.82 -24.81 8.57
CA ILE A 202 1.20 -25.88 7.62
C ILE A 202 1.12 -27.24 8.30
N ASP A 203 1.03 -28.32 7.52
CA ASP A 203 0.87 -29.66 8.07
C ASP A 203 2.14 -30.13 8.82
N LYS A 204 3.32 -29.77 8.29
CA LYS A 204 4.61 -30.08 8.95
C LYS A 204 5.11 -28.83 9.69
N THR A 205 5.39 -28.99 10.96
CA THR A 205 5.91 -27.91 11.79
C THR A 205 7.26 -27.40 11.27
N GLU A 206 7.37 -26.10 11.11
CA GLU A 206 8.60 -25.43 10.66
C GLU A 206 8.78 -24.09 11.41
N GLY A 207 9.96 -23.87 11.95
CA GLY A 207 10.42 -22.57 12.43
C GLY A 207 11.35 -21.91 11.42
N THR A 208 11.34 -20.59 11.36
CA THR A 208 12.27 -19.82 10.51
C THR A 208 12.81 -18.63 11.29
N LEU A 209 14.15 -18.50 11.31
CA LEU A 209 14.84 -17.34 11.81
C LEU A 209 15.56 -16.67 10.64
N ASP A 210 15.31 -15.36 10.44
CA ASP A 210 15.93 -14.55 9.40
C ASP A 210 16.55 -13.31 10.04
N ILE A 211 17.85 -13.11 9.83
CA ILE A 211 18.61 -11.99 10.38
C ILE A 211 19.38 -11.33 9.25
N SER A 212 19.23 -10.01 9.14
CA SER A 212 19.97 -9.23 8.14
C SER A 212 20.46 -7.90 8.67
N THR A 213 21.47 -7.38 7.99
CA THR A 213 22.03 -6.05 8.23
C THR A 213 22.32 -5.37 6.89
N GLY A 214 22.34 -4.04 6.88
CA GLY A 214 22.53 -3.31 5.63
C GLY A 214 22.95 -1.85 5.81
N SER A 215 22.78 -1.10 4.75
CA SER A 215 23.06 0.34 4.72
C SER A 215 22.30 1.08 5.81
N TRP A 216 22.86 2.20 6.27
CA TRP A 216 22.26 3.13 7.24
C TRP A 216 22.01 2.50 8.62
N HIS A 217 22.90 1.59 9.03
CA HIS A 217 22.76 0.85 10.30
C HIS A 217 21.43 0.06 10.38
N ARG A 218 20.95 -0.44 9.22
CA ARG A 218 19.75 -1.23 9.18
C ARG A 218 19.99 -2.62 9.74
N HIS A 219 19.05 -3.08 10.57
CA HIS A 219 19.04 -4.41 11.17
C HIS A 219 17.62 -4.95 11.19
N ASN A 220 17.45 -6.18 10.68
CA ASN A 220 16.17 -6.86 10.66
C ASN A 220 16.29 -8.20 11.38
N TYR A 221 15.30 -8.50 12.20
CA TYR A 221 15.17 -9.76 12.93
C TYR A 221 13.76 -10.27 12.71
N LYS A 222 13.64 -11.44 12.09
CA LYS A 222 12.34 -12.06 11.79
C LYS A 222 12.34 -13.48 12.30
N LEU A 223 11.34 -13.83 13.11
CA LEU A 223 11.09 -15.18 13.59
C LEU A 223 9.68 -15.59 13.17
N SER A 224 9.52 -16.78 12.64
CA SER A 224 8.20 -17.35 12.41
C SER A 224 8.16 -18.82 12.78
N TYR A 225 6.98 -19.29 13.17
CA TYR A 225 6.73 -20.67 13.54
C TYR A 225 5.33 -21.05 13.06
N ALA A 226 5.25 -22.10 12.26
CA ALA A 226 4.03 -22.61 11.70
C ALA A 226 3.93 -24.11 11.90
N GLY A 227 2.72 -24.62 12.03
CA GLY A 227 2.52 -26.05 12.18
C GLY A 227 1.06 -26.42 12.31
N SER A 228 0.83 -27.70 12.65
CA SER A 228 -0.49 -28.24 12.92
C SER A 228 -0.49 -29.17 14.11
N LEU A 229 -1.66 -29.33 14.70
CA LEU A 229 -1.97 -30.23 15.81
C LEU A 229 -3.30 -30.97 15.51
N ASP A 230 -3.65 -31.95 16.34
CA ASP A 230 -4.93 -32.65 16.27
C ASP A 230 -5.22 -33.24 14.88
N ALA A 231 -4.28 -34.02 14.36
CA ALA A 231 -4.37 -34.64 13.02
C ALA A 231 -4.63 -33.58 11.90
N ASN A 232 -3.92 -32.46 11.96
CA ASN A 232 -3.99 -31.32 11.05
C ASN A 232 -5.30 -30.51 11.10
N ARG A 233 -6.18 -30.74 12.06
CA ARG A 233 -7.40 -29.96 12.24
C ARG A 233 -7.12 -28.57 12.81
N LEU A 234 -6.14 -28.45 13.73
CA LEU A 234 -5.68 -27.17 14.26
C LEU A 234 -4.41 -26.76 13.53
N LYS A 235 -4.45 -25.68 12.76
CA LYS A 235 -3.30 -25.07 12.11
C LYS A 235 -2.97 -23.74 12.75
N TYR A 236 -1.70 -23.48 12.97
CA TYR A 236 -1.26 -22.24 13.60
C TYR A 236 -0.06 -21.63 12.89
N PHE A 237 -0.03 -20.31 12.88
CA PHE A 237 1.09 -19.50 12.44
C PHE A 237 1.32 -18.37 13.44
N VAL A 238 2.58 -18.16 13.82
CA VAL A 238 3.01 -17.03 14.66
C VAL A 238 4.25 -16.42 14.04
N SER A 239 4.33 -15.10 13.98
CA SER A 239 5.55 -14.41 13.61
C SER A 239 5.81 -13.18 14.45
N LEU A 240 7.10 -12.90 14.65
CA LEU A 240 7.61 -11.71 15.31
C LEU A 240 8.65 -11.08 14.40
N SER A 241 8.65 -9.77 14.31
CA SER A 241 9.68 -9.04 13.58
C SER A 241 10.05 -7.75 14.29
N ARG A 242 11.31 -7.38 14.12
CA ARG A 242 11.83 -6.07 14.51
C ARG A 242 12.76 -5.57 13.42
N GLU A 243 12.51 -4.36 12.97
CA GLU A 243 13.29 -3.68 11.95
C GLU A 243 13.69 -2.30 12.47
N MET A 244 14.91 -1.89 12.19
CA MET A 244 15.41 -0.57 12.56
C MET A 244 16.39 -0.06 11.52
N SER A 245 16.40 1.25 11.30
CA SER A 245 17.34 1.94 10.41
C SER A 245 17.63 3.33 10.94
N GLY A 246 18.82 3.84 10.65
CA GLY A 246 19.13 5.27 10.71
C GLY A 246 18.65 5.99 9.47
N ASP A 247 19.04 7.26 9.34
CA ASP A 247 18.67 8.10 8.21
C ASP A 247 19.17 7.56 6.88
N SER A 248 18.30 7.47 5.89
CA SER A 248 18.62 7.04 4.54
C SER A 248 19.42 8.07 3.77
N LYS A 249 20.01 7.67 2.63
CA LYS A 249 20.69 8.56 1.71
C LYS A 249 19.98 8.56 0.36
N TYR A 250 20.09 9.66 -0.33
CA TYR A 250 19.51 9.83 -1.67
C TYR A 250 20.50 10.53 -2.62
N LYS A 251 20.30 10.32 -3.91
CA LYS A 251 21.00 11.05 -4.97
C LYS A 251 20.17 12.27 -5.34
N ASP A 252 20.68 13.46 -5.07
CA ASP A 252 20.03 14.72 -5.46
C ASP A 252 20.15 14.93 -6.97
N GLY A 253 19.02 15.08 -7.65
CA GLY A 253 18.95 15.24 -9.12
C GLY A 253 19.42 16.60 -9.61
N LEU A 254 19.43 17.61 -8.76
CA LEU A 254 19.81 18.98 -9.13
C LEU A 254 21.33 19.21 -8.99
N SER A 255 21.93 18.78 -7.90
CA SER A 255 23.37 18.94 -7.65
C SER A 255 24.20 17.77 -8.16
N GLY A 256 23.58 16.59 -8.34
CA GLY A 256 24.27 15.36 -8.67
C GLY A 256 25.06 14.71 -7.53
N ASN A 257 24.96 15.21 -6.31
CA ASN A 257 25.63 14.69 -5.12
C ASN A 257 24.73 13.72 -4.34
N THR A 258 25.31 12.99 -3.41
CA THR A 258 24.59 12.12 -2.48
C THR A 258 24.52 12.78 -1.11
N TYR A 259 23.30 12.90 -0.57
CA TYR A 259 23.05 13.51 0.74
C TYR A 259 22.31 12.54 1.65
N THR A 260 22.32 12.83 2.94
CA THR A 260 21.46 12.17 3.91
C THR A 260 20.06 12.77 3.85
N PHE A 261 19.04 11.94 3.71
CA PHE A 261 17.66 12.36 3.89
C PHE A 261 17.36 12.34 5.39
N VAL A 262 17.46 13.50 5.98
CA VAL A 262 17.41 13.68 7.43
C VAL A 262 16.04 13.30 7.99
N ASN A 263 16.02 12.71 9.17
CA ASN A 263 14.80 12.28 9.85
C ASN A 263 14.02 11.15 9.13
N THR A 264 14.74 10.22 8.53
CA THR A 264 14.14 9.01 7.97
C THR A 264 14.46 7.75 8.79
N GLY A 265 15.04 7.91 9.97
CA GLY A 265 15.30 6.82 10.89
C GLY A 265 14.03 6.26 11.51
N TYR A 266 13.98 4.93 11.73
CA TYR A 266 12.80 4.29 12.29
C TYR A 266 13.11 3.02 13.06
N LYS A 267 12.13 2.60 13.85
CA LYS A 267 12.09 1.32 14.54
C LYS A 267 10.68 0.76 14.49
N ASP A 268 10.54 -0.38 13.85
CA ASP A 268 9.28 -1.11 13.70
C ASP A 268 9.31 -2.43 14.44
N GLU A 269 8.20 -2.78 15.04
CA GLU A 269 7.97 -4.07 15.68
C GLU A 269 6.60 -4.59 15.22
N ALA A 270 6.54 -5.88 14.87
CA ALA A 270 5.27 -6.50 14.48
C ALA A 270 5.14 -7.91 15.02
N ALA A 271 3.89 -8.32 15.24
CA ALA A 271 3.53 -9.67 15.60
C ALA A 271 2.28 -10.08 14.80
N ASN A 272 2.31 -11.28 14.24
CA ASN A 272 1.16 -11.85 13.55
C ASN A 272 0.84 -13.20 14.17
N ILE A 273 -0.43 -13.47 14.38
CA ILE A 273 -0.95 -14.75 14.88
C ILE A 273 -2.12 -15.14 14.01
N ARG A 274 -2.14 -16.38 13.53
CA ARG A 274 -3.28 -16.99 12.88
C ARG A 274 -3.49 -18.40 13.40
N ILE A 275 -4.74 -18.72 13.71
CA ILE A 275 -5.19 -20.02 14.17
C ILE A 275 -6.41 -20.40 13.36
N ASP A 276 -6.33 -21.53 12.65
CA ASP A 276 -7.42 -22.09 11.88
C ASP A 276 -7.76 -23.47 12.49
N TYR A 277 -9.03 -23.69 12.83
CA TYR A 277 -9.52 -24.98 13.32
C TYR A 277 -10.61 -25.52 12.42
N ASP A 278 -10.36 -26.66 11.79
CA ASP A 278 -11.31 -27.37 10.95
C ASP A 278 -12.08 -28.39 11.78
N PHE A 279 -13.37 -28.14 12.04
CA PHE A 279 -14.28 -29.09 12.68
C PHE A 279 -14.54 -30.28 11.76
N ASP A 280 -14.78 -29.96 10.48
CA ASP A 280 -14.96 -30.90 9.38
C ASP A 280 -14.67 -30.18 8.02
N LYS A 281 -14.93 -30.85 6.90
CA LYS A 281 -14.69 -30.31 5.55
C LYS A 281 -15.49 -29.01 5.22
N ASN A 282 -16.60 -28.78 5.91
CA ASN A 282 -17.49 -27.65 5.67
C ASN A 282 -17.38 -26.55 6.74
N HIS A 283 -16.97 -26.92 7.96
CA HIS A 283 -17.00 -26.03 9.10
C HIS A 283 -15.60 -25.75 9.60
N SER A 284 -15.24 -24.48 9.71
CA SER A 284 -13.99 -24.07 10.33
C SER A 284 -14.12 -22.74 11.08
N LEU A 285 -13.29 -22.57 12.07
CA LEU A 285 -13.12 -21.31 12.81
C LEU A 285 -11.73 -20.77 12.54
N ARG A 286 -11.62 -19.51 12.16
CA ARG A 286 -10.38 -18.83 11.87
C ARG A 286 -10.26 -17.59 12.75
N PHE A 287 -9.13 -17.47 13.41
CA PHE A 287 -8.76 -16.29 14.16
C PHE A 287 -7.46 -15.71 13.62
N ALA A 288 -7.44 -14.41 13.35
CA ALA A 288 -6.24 -13.68 12.97
C ALA A 288 -6.05 -12.46 13.85
N HIS A 289 -4.81 -12.21 14.23
CA HIS A 289 -4.39 -11.00 14.95
C HIS A 289 -3.11 -10.47 14.33
N ASN A 290 -3.12 -9.20 13.95
CA ASN A 290 -1.94 -8.50 13.47
C ASN A 290 -1.69 -7.30 14.36
N HIS A 291 -0.47 -7.19 14.88
CA HIS A 291 -0.01 -6.07 15.66
C HIS A 291 1.18 -5.41 14.97
N MET A 292 1.16 -4.08 14.87
CA MET A 292 2.27 -3.28 14.39
C MET A 292 2.49 -2.09 15.31
N GLN A 293 3.73 -1.81 15.60
CA GLN A 293 4.15 -0.62 16.33
C GLN A 293 5.33 0.00 15.60
N SER A 294 5.25 1.29 15.38
CA SER A 294 6.33 2.10 14.81
C SER A 294 6.71 3.24 15.74
N ASP A 295 7.98 3.56 15.70
CA ASP A 295 8.57 4.76 16.28
C ASP A 295 9.56 5.31 15.24
N ALA A 296 9.09 6.27 14.44
CA ALA A 296 9.81 6.79 13.30
C ALA A 296 10.06 8.29 13.45
N ASP A 297 11.19 8.73 12.95
CA ASP A 297 11.42 10.13 12.71
C ASP A 297 10.54 10.59 11.53
N TYR A 298 10.25 11.87 11.45
CA TYR A 298 9.33 12.42 10.46
C TYR A 298 10.10 13.24 9.42
N PRO A 299 10.36 12.66 8.23
CA PRO A 299 11.06 13.39 7.18
C PRO A 299 10.14 14.45 6.58
N MET A 300 10.70 15.63 6.35
CA MET A 300 10.13 16.67 5.52
C MET A 300 10.81 16.62 4.15
N ALA A 301 10.42 17.48 3.20
CA ALA A 301 11.09 17.53 1.91
C ALA A 301 12.60 17.75 2.05
N ALA A 302 13.37 17.08 1.23
CA ALA A 302 14.81 17.35 1.11
C ALA A 302 15.03 18.77 0.57
N PRO A 303 16.02 19.53 1.10
CA PRO A 303 16.28 20.89 0.66
C PRO A 303 16.80 20.92 -0.79
N ASP A 304 16.58 22.03 -1.48
CA ASP A 304 17.18 22.28 -2.78
C ASP A 304 18.66 22.71 -2.60
N HIS A 305 19.56 21.75 -2.71
CA HIS A 305 21.00 21.96 -2.50
C HIS A 305 21.67 22.88 -3.54
N LYS A 306 20.99 23.21 -4.63
CA LYS A 306 21.47 24.23 -5.57
C LYS A 306 21.47 25.62 -4.96
N TYR A 307 20.55 25.90 -4.06
CA TYR A 307 20.36 27.20 -3.44
C TYR A 307 20.76 27.24 -1.96
N PHE A 308 20.88 26.09 -1.31
CA PHE A 308 21.33 26.00 0.07
C PHE A 308 22.85 26.04 0.15
N ASN A 309 23.38 27.10 0.74
CA ASN A 309 24.78 27.20 1.10
C ASN A 309 24.93 27.33 2.63
N PRO A 310 25.56 26.38 3.32
CA PRO A 310 25.79 26.46 4.76
C PRO A 310 26.48 27.77 5.23
N THR A 311 27.28 28.40 4.36
CA THR A 311 27.93 29.67 4.67
C THR A 311 26.95 30.85 4.78
N ASP A 312 25.76 30.72 4.22
CA ASP A 312 24.69 31.72 4.30
C ASP A 312 23.81 31.58 5.54
N TRP A 313 24.06 30.56 6.38
CA TRP A 313 23.17 30.23 7.50
C TRP A 313 22.91 31.40 8.45
N GLU A 314 23.90 32.15 8.83
CA GLU A 314 23.73 33.31 9.71
C GLU A 314 22.89 34.42 9.06
N ARG A 315 22.94 34.54 7.73
CA ARG A 315 22.10 35.45 6.97
C ARG A 315 20.65 34.96 6.93
N ILE A 316 20.46 33.65 6.66
CA ILE A 316 19.17 33.00 6.66
C ILE A 316 18.51 33.08 8.03
N LYS A 317 19.26 32.75 9.09
CA LYS A 317 18.80 32.84 10.48
C LYS A 317 18.35 34.23 10.86
N ARG A 318 19.14 35.26 10.52
CA ARG A 318 18.77 36.67 10.77
C ARG A 318 17.47 37.05 10.07
N HIS A 319 17.28 36.60 8.85
CA HIS A 319 16.03 36.85 8.11
C HIS A 319 14.81 36.25 8.80
N TRP A 320 14.93 35.03 9.31
CA TRP A 320 13.84 34.36 10.03
C TRP A 320 13.54 34.96 11.40
N LEU A 321 14.53 35.51 12.06
CA LEU A 321 14.37 36.17 13.36
C LEU A 321 13.88 37.62 13.23
N THR A 322 13.88 38.18 12.03
CA THR A 322 13.36 39.52 11.78
C THR A 322 11.86 39.44 11.47
N PRO A 323 11.03 40.35 12.05
CA PRO A 323 9.61 40.38 11.72
C PRO A 323 9.39 40.48 10.22
N ARG A 324 8.51 39.66 9.68
CA ARG A 324 8.21 39.61 8.25
C ARG A 324 7.67 40.98 7.76
N SER A 325 8.06 41.34 6.54
CA SER A 325 7.36 42.39 5.78
C SER A 325 5.90 41.93 5.58
N PRO A 326 4.91 42.81 5.63
CA PRO A 326 3.50 42.47 5.41
C PRO A 326 3.21 41.79 4.06
N LYS A 327 4.14 41.82 3.11
CA LYS A 327 4.02 41.21 1.78
C LYS A 327 4.65 39.84 1.64
N GLY A 328 5.18 39.24 2.69
CA GLY A 328 5.61 37.83 2.68
C GLY A 328 6.72 37.43 1.69
N GLU A 329 7.43 38.40 1.08
CA GLU A 329 8.45 38.12 0.08
C GLU A 329 9.61 37.33 0.67
N SER A 330 9.85 36.12 0.14
CA SER A 330 11.00 35.30 0.48
C SER A 330 12.27 35.92 -0.10
N VAL A 331 13.22 36.27 0.76
CA VAL A 331 14.54 36.76 0.37
C VAL A 331 15.43 35.68 -0.24
N PHE A 332 15.03 34.43 -0.10
CA PHE A 332 15.77 33.26 -0.60
C PHE A 332 14.87 32.35 -1.46
N PRO A 333 14.66 32.69 -2.74
CA PRO A 333 13.98 31.80 -3.65
C PRO A 333 14.73 30.46 -3.75
N GLY A 334 14.05 29.36 -3.53
CA GLY A 334 14.60 28.02 -3.69
C GLY A 334 15.03 27.30 -2.42
N PHE A 335 14.95 27.91 -1.23
CA PHE A 335 15.33 27.26 0.01
C PHE A 335 14.14 27.07 0.97
N ARG A 336 13.84 25.82 1.30
CA ARG A 336 12.86 25.44 2.32
C ARG A 336 13.49 25.31 3.68
N THR A 337 13.96 26.40 4.22
CA THR A 337 14.56 26.44 5.55
C THR A 337 13.64 25.89 6.61
N LYS A 338 12.37 26.26 6.54
CA LYS A 338 11.37 25.90 7.54
C LYS A 338 11.23 24.37 7.66
N TRP A 339 11.11 23.68 6.53
CA TRP A 339 10.82 22.25 6.50
C TRP A 339 12.04 21.38 6.83
N ALA A 340 13.21 21.71 6.30
CA ALA A 340 14.45 21.01 6.64
C ALA A 340 14.79 21.15 8.13
N ILE A 341 14.46 22.30 8.72
CA ILE A 341 14.70 22.56 10.14
C ILE A 341 13.69 21.84 11.01
N TRP A 342 12.44 21.74 10.61
CA TRP A 342 11.45 20.95 11.35
C TRP A 342 11.85 19.48 11.46
N ALA A 343 12.29 18.89 10.35
CA ALA A 343 12.74 17.52 10.34
C ALA A 343 13.80 17.25 11.38
N ALA A 344 14.75 18.14 11.55
CA ALA A 344 15.84 17.93 12.48
C ALA A 344 15.59 18.44 13.89
N THR A 345 14.51 19.17 14.13
CA THR A 345 14.16 19.64 15.46
C THR A 345 13.21 18.71 16.21
N GLY A 346 13.28 17.40 15.95
CA GLY A 346 12.56 16.38 16.69
C GLY A 346 11.14 16.11 16.18
N ALA A 347 10.89 16.38 14.90
CA ALA A 347 9.69 15.89 14.24
C ALA A 347 9.69 14.36 14.25
N TYR A 348 8.58 13.76 14.65
CA TYR A 348 8.45 12.29 14.68
C TYR A 348 6.99 11.89 14.53
N SER A 349 6.79 10.67 14.07
CA SER A 349 5.52 9.99 13.99
C SER A 349 5.64 8.60 14.63
N ALA A 350 4.68 8.25 15.43
CA ALA A 350 4.62 6.93 16.02
C ALA A 350 3.19 6.39 15.94
N TYR A 351 3.06 5.08 15.78
CA TYR A 351 1.76 4.44 15.79
C TYR A 351 1.77 3.10 16.52
N ASN A 352 0.57 2.69 16.91
CA ASN A 352 0.28 1.35 17.40
C ASN A 352 -1.03 0.89 16.78
N LYS A 353 -0.98 -0.23 16.08
CA LYS A 353 -2.10 -0.80 15.33
C LYS A 353 -2.40 -2.21 15.80
N ASN A 354 -3.67 -2.55 15.88
CA ASN A 354 -4.14 -3.89 16.18
C ASN A 354 -5.33 -4.22 15.29
N ASN A 355 -5.23 -5.33 14.59
CA ASN A 355 -6.30 -5.92 13.80
C ASN A 355 -6.69 -7.26 14.38
N HIS A 356 -7.97 -7.48 14.62
CA HIS A 356 -8.55 -8.73 15.06
C HIS A 356 -9.62 -9.17 14.07
N ASP A 357 -9.60 -10.42 13.71
CA ASP A 357 -10.55 -11.02 12.77
C ASP A 357 -10.94 -12.40 13.27
N LEU A 358 -12.23 -12.67 13.36
CA LEU A 358 -12.78 -13.98 13.71
C LEU A 358 -13.80 -14.37 12.65
N THR A 359 -13.53 -15.46 11.92
CA THR A 359 -14.36 -15.95 10.82
C THR A 359 -14.81 -17.37 11.11
N TYR A 360 -16.12 -17.61 11.10
CA TYR A 360 -16.71 -18.94 11.12
C TYR A 360 -17.23 -19.29 9.73
N VAL A 361 -16.60 -20.26 9.09
CA VAL A 361 -17.05 -20.84 7.82
C VAL A 361 -17.99 -21.99 8.16
N PHE A 362 -19.20 -21.97 7.56
CA PHE A 362 -20.24 -22.97 7.84
C PHE A 362 -20.67 -23.75 6.61
N HIS A 363 -20.17 -23.41 5.42
CA HIS A 363 -20.42 -24.15 4.19
C HIS A 363 -19.35 -23.83 3.15
N ARG A 364 -18.97 -24.85 2.37
CA ARG A 364 -18.10 -24.74 1.21
C ARG A 364 -18.75 -25.39 0.01
N ASP A 365 -18.79 -24.69 -1.11
CA ASP A 365 -19.39 -25.20 -2.34
C ASP A 365 -18.59 -24.67 -3.54
N SER A 366 -17.97 -25.58 -4.30
CA SER A 366 -17.23 -25.27 -5.52
C SER A 366 -16.21 -24.15 -5.33
N GLY A 367 -15.42 -24.20 -4.24
CA GLY A 367 -14.43 -23.18 -3.89
C GLY A 367 -14.98 -21.89 -3.26
N MET A 368 -16.31 -21.72 -3.21
CA MET A 368 -16.94 -20.60 -2.51
C MET A 368 -17.18 -20.95 -1.04
N GLU A 369 -16.81 -20.04 -0.15
CA GLU A 369 -17.06 -20.16 1.27
C GLU A 369 -18.28 -19.33 1.68
N SER A 370 -19.17 -19.95 2.47
CA SER A 370 -20.20 -19.24 3.21
C SER A 370 -19.72 -19.05 4.65
N PHE A 371 -19.69 -17.80 5.12
CA PHE A 371 -19.13 -17.49 6.42
C PHE A 371 -19.80 -16.30 7.09
N VAL A 372 -19.64 -16.23 8.39
CA VAL A 372 -19.81 -15.00 9.19
C VAL A 372 -18.45 -14.59 9.73
N ARG A 373 -18.13 -13.31 9.57
CA ARG A 373 -16.89 -12.71 10.08
C ARG A 373 -17.23 -11.53 10.97
N VAL A 374 -16.56 -11.41 12.10
CA VAL A 374 -16.53 -10.21 12.91
C VAL A 374 -15.10 -9.70 13.02
N TYR A 375 -14.93 -8.39 12.98
CA TYR A 375 -13.59 -7.81 12.99
C TYR A 375 -13.54 -6.49 13.76
N GLN A 376 -12.36 -6.17 14.25
CA GLN A 376 -12.06 -4.91 14.89
C GLN A 376 -10.63 -4.46 14.53
N GLN A 377 -10.50 -3.22 14.15
CA GLN A 377 -9.23 -2.54 13.89
C GLN A 377 -9.14 -1.33 14.80
N ASN A 378 -8.05 -1.23 15.54
CA ASN A 378 -7.77 -0.09 16.41
C ASN A 378 -6.38 0.44 16.09
N GLU A 379 -6.31 1.71 15.76
CA GLU A 379 -5.07 2.39 15.46
C GLU A 379 -4.92 3.65 16.30
N ARG A 380 -3.73 3.92 16.73
CA ARG A 380 -3.37 5.12 17.48
C ARG A 380 -2.12 5.70 16.87
N TYR A 381 -2.19 6.99 16.57
CA TYR A 381 -1.09 7.76 16.05
C TYR A 381 -0.78 8.92 16.98
N TRP A 382 0.46 9.27 17.10
CA TRP A 382 0.89 10.46 17.83
C TRP A 382 2.23 10.93 17.30
N GLY A 383 2.48 12.24 17.42
CA GLY A 383 3.72 12.79 16.96
C GLY A 383 3.85 14.29 17.20
N SER A 384 4.84 14.82 16.55
CA SER A 384 5.15 16.25 16.57
C SER A 384 5.83 16.64 15.27
N ASN A 385 5.43 17.75 14.67
CA ASN A 385 6.15 18.36 13.56
C ASN A 385 7.44 19.05 14.02
N GLY A 386 7.87 18.88 15.25
CA GLY A 386 9.02 19.58 15.80
C GLY A 386 8.71 21.05 16.11
N HIS A 387 9.73 21.88 16.11
CA HIS A 387 9.61 23.31 16.41
C HIS A 387 9.47 24.13 15.12
N GLU A 388 8.51 25.01 15.08
CA GLU A 388 8.24 25.86 13.91
C GLU A 388 9.18 27.07 13.78
N ASN A 389 10.00 27.32 14.80
CA ASN A 389 10.84 28.51 14.85
C ASN A 389 12.33 28.18 14.90
N ILE A 390 13.10 28.88 14.08
CA ILE A 390 14.54 28.97 14.22
C ILE A 390 14.83 29.83 15.45
N LEU A 391 15.64 29.32 16.35
CA LEU A 391 16.13 30.09 17.51
C LEU A 391 17.44 30.79 17.17
N SER A 392 17.80 31.82 17.95
CA SER A 392 19.03 32.60 17.71
C SER A 392 20.30 31.78 17.81
N ASP A 393 20.28 30.72 18.60
CA ASP A 393 21.37 29.78 18.83
C ASP A 393 21.33 28.52 17.97
N THR A 394 20.37 28.43 17.02
CA THR A 394 20.25 27.26 16.12
C THR A 394 21.52 27.18 15.24
N PRO A 395 22.30 26.06 15.34
CA PRO A 395 23.47 25.86 14.48
C PRO A 395 23.12 25.64 13.01
N VAL A 396 24.11 25.58 12.15
CA VAL A 396 23.92 25.24 10.74
C VAL A 396 23.22 23.87 10.62
N PRO A 397 22.10 23.75 9.91
CA PRO A 397 21.39 22.50 9.72
C PRO A 397 22.27 21.38 9.16
N GLU A 398 21.96 20.14 9.53
CA GLU A 398 22.64 18.93 9.06
C GLU A 398 24.11 18.79 9.51
N THR A 399 24.56 19.60 10.47
CA THR A 399 25.88 19.45 11.09
C THR A 399 25.81 18.63 12.38
N PRO A 400 26.91 18.00 12.84
CA PRO A 400 26.97 17.31 14.14
C PRO A 400 26.54 18.18 15.31
N GLU A 401 26.91 19.46 15.27
CA GLU A 401 26.54 20.48 16.27
C GLU A 401 25.03 20.70 16.30
N TRP A 402 24.39 20.73 15.13
CA TRP A 402 22.96 20.90 15.01
C TRP A 402 22.19 19.70 15.57
N TYR A 403 22.61 18.46 15.25
CA TYR A 403 22.02 17.27 15.86
C TYR A 403 22.18 17.22 17.38
N ALA A 404 23.32 17.67 17.89
CA ALA A 404 23.56 17.76 19.32
C ALA A 404 22.66 18.82 19.97
N TRP A 405 22.54 20.00 19.35
CA TRP A 405 21.68 21.08 19.78
C TRP A 405 20.22 20.66 19.76
N ALA A 406 19.74 20.08 18.66
CA ALA A 406 18.35 19.60 18.53
C ALA A 406 18.01 18.56 19.61
N ARG A 407 18.90 17.60 19.87
CA ARG A 407 18.71 16.62 20.97
C ARG A 407 18.68 17.26 22.36
N ALA A 408 19.42 18.32 22.58
CA ALA A 408 19.45 19.03 23.85
C ALA A 408 18.23 19.92 24.08
N HIS A 409 17.74 20.59 23.04
CA HIS A 409 16.58 21.48 23.07
C HIS A 409 15.25 20.73 23.08
N TYR A 410 15.18 19.61 22.37
CA TYR A 410 13.96 18.79 22.23
C TYR A 410 14.20 17.45 22.94
N LYS A 411 14.25 17.50 24.27
CA LYS A 411 14.49 16.35 25.15
C LYS A 411 13.53 15.20 24.89
N GLY A 412 13.95 14.32 23.99
CA GLY A 412 13.23 13.10 23.67
C GLY A 412 11.89 13.34 22.97
N ARG A 413 11.27 12.26 22.56
CA ARG A 413 9.98 12.23 21.85
C ARG A 413 8.78 12.36 22.81
N ASP A 414 8.94 13.02 23.95
CA ASP A 414 7.87 13.21 24.93
C ASP A 414 6.96 14.39 24.59
N PHE A 415 7.38 15.23 23.65
CA PHE A 415 6.59 16.36 23.20
C PHE A 415 5.60 15.95 22.11
N ARG A 416 4.37 15.64 22.51
CA ARG A 416 3.27 15.32 21.60
C ARG A 416 2.55 16.59 21.21
N LYS A 417 2.42 16.89 19.92
CA LYS A 417 1.56 17.97 19.42
C LYS A 417 0.16 17.51 19.08
N TRP A 418 0.04 16.28 18.61
CA TRP A 418 -1.23 15.70 18.18
C TRP A 418 -1.35 14.23 18.61
N TYR A 419 -2.59 13.80 18.67
CA TYR A 419 -2.97 12.42 18.96
C TYR A 419 -4.21 12.05 18.16
N ASP A 420 -4.15 10.93 17.47
CA ASP A 420 -5.22 10.40 16.64
C ASP A 420 -5.57 8.98 17.04
N ARG A 421 -6.85 8.68 16.93
CA ARG A 421 -7.38 7.35 17.11
C ARG A 421 -8.28 7.00 15.94
N LEU A 422 -8.02 5.87 15.31
CA LEU A 422 -8.87 5.29 14.28
C LEU A 422 -9.45 3.99 14.79
N GLY A 423 -10.74 3.81 14.55
CA GLY A 423 -11.46 2.58 14.79
C GLY A 423 -12.13 2.12 13.50
N ASN A 424 -12.15 0.83 13.29
CA ASN A 424 -13.01 0.20 12.29
C ASN A 424 -13.48 -1.15 12.84
N GLU A 425 -14.79 -1.33 12.95
CA GLU A 425 -15.39 -2.56 13.44
C GLU A 425 -16.57 -2.96 12.57
N GLY A 426 -16.80 -4.25 12.43
CA GLY A 426 -17.90 -4.69 11.58
C GLY A 426 -18.22 -6.17 11.64
N ILE A 427 -19.29 -6.48 10.95
CA ILE A 427 -19.75 -7.84 10.70
C ILE A 427 -19.99 -8.05 9.22
N GLN A 428 -19.54 -9.18 8.70
CA GLN A 428 -19.69 -9.57 7.31
C GLN A 428 -20.31 -10.95 7.23
N LEU A 429 -21.35 -11.09 6.41
CA LEU A 429 -21.95 -12.34 6.02
C LEU A 429 -21.68 -12.57 4.52
N GLN A 430 -21.16 -13.74 4.17
CA GLN A 430 -21.06 -14.20 2.80
C GLN A 430 -21.80 -15.52 2.63
N LEU A 431 -22.51 -15.63 1.52
CA LEU A 431 -23.17 -16.86 1.10
C LEU A 431 -22.77 -17.18 -0.34
N GLY A 432 -22.27 -18.39 -0.57
CA GLY A 432 -21.89 -18.88 -1.88
C GLY A 432 -22.59 -20.21 -2.19
N LYS A 433 -23.12 -20.34 -3.40
CA LYS A 433 -23.80 -21.56 -3.85
C LYS A 433 -23.59 -21.79 -5.34
N ALA A 434 -23.15 -22.99 -5.68
CA ALA A 434 -23.09 -23.44 -7.07
C ALA A 434 -24.30 -24.31 -7.41
N TYR A 435 -24.91 -24.09 -8.58
CA TYR A 435 -25.91 -24.98 -9.13
C TYR A 435 -25.97 -24.88 -10.67
N GLY A 436 -25.78 -26.01 -11.31
CA GLY A 436 -25.71 -26.08 -12.76
C GLY A 436 -24.57 -25.24 -13.32
N LYS A 437 -24.89 -24.25 -14.14
CA LYS A 437 -23.93 -23.31 -14.76
C LYS A 437 -23.71 -22.02 -13.96
N HIS A 438 -24.26 -21.93 -12.76
CA HIS A 438 -24.31 -20.71 -11.96
C HIS A 438 -23.50 -20.85 -10.69
N ASN A 439 -22.62 -19.88 -10.41
CA ASN A 439 -21.96 -19.71 -9.12
C ASN A 439 -22.39 -18.38 -8.52
N VAL A 440 -23.42 -18.44 -7.69
CA VAL A 440 -24.00 -17.23 -7.06
C VAL A 440 -23.26 -16.94 -5.75
N LEU A 441 -22.85 -15.69 -5.60
CA LEU A 441 -22.21 -15.18 -4.39
C LEU A 441 -22.91 -13.89 -3.94
N THR A 442 -23.25 -13.83 -2.66
CA THR A 442 -23.71 -12.59 -2.03
C THR A 442 -22.91 -12.29 -0.77
N THR A 443 -22.61 -11.01 -0.56
CA THR A 443 -21.89 -10.54 0.64
C THR A 443 -22.62 -9.35 1.23
N TRP A 444 -22.83 -9.36 2.53
CA TRP A 444 -23.43 -8.27 3.29
C TRP A 444 -22.48 -7.84 4.38
N THR A 445 -22.20 -6.55 4.45
CA THR A 445 -21.28 -6.00 5.46
C THR A 445 -21.94 -4.80 6.12
N TYR A 446 -21.94 -4.79 7.44
CA TYR A 446 -22.16 -3.58 8.23
C TYR A 446 -20.87 -3.25 8.94
N ASP A 447 -20.38 -2.04 8.73
CA ASP A 447 -19.19 -1.55 9.40
C ASP A 447 -19.38 -0.12 9.93
N ARG A 448 -18.58 0.20 10.94
CA ARG A 448 -18.48 1.52 11.54
C ARG A 448 -17.03 1.91 11.59
N SER A 449 -16.71 3.01 10.93
CA SER A 449 -15.41 3.64 10.96
C SER A 449 -15.46 4.90 11.80
N GLU A 450 -14.49 5.11 12.66
CA GLU A 450 -14.37 6.31 13.48
C GLU A 450 -12.96 6.89 13.41
N PHE A 451 -12.88 8.21 13.59
CA PHE A 451 -11.65 8.95 13.65
C PHE A 451 -11.76 10.07 14.70
N ASP A 452 -10.87 10.03 15.67
CA ASP A 452 -10.70 11.07 16.68
C ASP A 452 -9.36 11.75 16.48
N HIS A 453 -9.36 13.05 16.25
CA HIS A 453 -8.16 13.88 16.17
C HIS A 453 -8.10 14.86 17.32
N THR A 454 -6.94 15.01 17.94
CA THR A 454 -6.72 15.97 19.01
C THR A 454 -5.41 16.72 18.82
N VAL A 455 -5.49 18.04 18.68
CA VAL A 455 -4.33 18.94 18.71
C VAL A 455 -4.09 19.38 20.15
N LEU A 456 -3.04 18.86 20.76
CA LEU A 456 -2.79 19.06 22.21
C LEU A 456 -2.43 20.50 22.56
N SER A 457 -1.79 21.24 21.64
CA SER A 457 -1.39 22.64 21.88
C SER A 457 -2.57 23.62 21.90
N THR A 458 -3.61 23.34 21.12
CA THR A 458 -4.78 24.22 20.96
C THR A 458 -6.04 23.68 21.61
N GLY A 459 -6.05 22.41 21.99
CA GLY A 459 -7.24 21.71 22.49
C GLY A 459 -8.30 21.46 21.40
N LYS A 460 -8.01 21.72 20.12
CA LYS A 460 -8.91 21.38 19.02
C LYS A 460 -9.16 19.87 18.99
N LYS A 461 -10.42 19.50 18.82
CA LYS A 461 -10.85 18.10 18.70
C LYS A 461 -11.79 17.94 17.52
N TYR A 462 -11.61 16.84 16.80
CA TYR A 462 -12.53 16.40 15.75
C TYR A 462 -12.94 14.96 16.08
N HIS A 463 -14.21 14.66 15.88
CA HIS A 463 -14.72 13.30 15.88
C HIS A 463 -15.50 13.08 14.60
N LEU A 464 -15.10 12.11 13.81
CA LEU A 464 -15.73 11.74 12.55
C LEU A 464 -16.14 10.27 12.63
N GLU A 465 -17.35 9.97 12.19
CA GLU A 465 -17.90 8.62 12.16
C GLU A 465 -18.64 8.38 10.86
N ARG A 466 -18.50 7.18 10.32
CA ARG A 466 -19.31 6.67 9.21
C ARG A 466 -19.78 5.26 9.53
N SER A 467 -21.10 5.05 9.49
CA SER A 467 -21.68 3.73 9.49
C SER A 467 -22.10 3.36 8.08
N THR A 468 -21.67 2.19 7.60
CA THR A 468 -21.89 1.74 6.23
C THR A 468 -22.62 0.40 6.22
N LEU A 469 -23.71 0.30 5.48
CA LEU A 469 -24.34 -0.96 5.12
C LEU A 469 -24.09 -1.22 3.63
N THR A 470 -23.43 -2.31 3.30
CA THR A 470 -23.22 -2.72 1.91
C THR A 470 -23.76 -4.10 1.66
N GLY A 471 -24.30 -4.31 0.47
CA GLY A 471 -24.70 -5.60 -0.07
C GLY A 471 -24.11 -5.78 -1.45
N TYR A 472 -23.69 -6.98 -1.78
CA TYR A 472 -23.19 -7.35 -3.09
C TYR A 472 -23.81 -8.66 -3.54
N LEU A 473 -24.20 -8.75 -4.79
CA LEU A 473 -24.72 -9.95 -5.42
C LEU A 473 -24.06 -10.12 -6.79
N GLN A 474 -23.51 -11.28 -7.06
CA GLN A 474 -23.03 -11.70 -8.38
C GLN A 474 -23.53 -13.09 -8.74
N ASP A 475 -23.61 -13.35 -10.04
CA ASP A 475 -23.75 -14.68 -10.61
C ASP A 475 -22.66 -14.90 -11.66
N LYS A 476 -21.74 -15.81 -11.38
CA LYS A 476 -20.75 -16.26 -12.38
C LYS A 476 -21.36 -17.39 -13.20
N ILE A 477 -21.73 -17.08 -14.43
CA ILE A 477 -22.46 -17.96 -15.35
C ILE A 477 -21.48 -18.57 -16.34
N PHE A 478 -21.38 -19.89 -16.36
CA PHE A 478 -20.64 -20.63 -17.37
C PHE A 478 -21.54 -20.89 -18.57
N LEU A 479 -21.58 -19.95 -19.54
CA LEU A 479 -22.39 -20.06 -20.76
C LEU A 479 -21.96 -21.26 -21.58
N SER A 480 -20.65 -21.53 -21.63
CA SER A 480 -20.03 -22.72 -22.20
C SER A 480 -18.70 -23.00 -21.50
N ASP A 481 -17.98 -24.07 -21.85
CA ASP A 481 -16.63 -24.36 -21.37
C ASP A 481 -15.59 -23.28 -21.74
N LYS A 482 -15.96 -22.35 -22.65
CA LYS A 482 -15.10 -21.28 -23.15
C LYS A 482 -15.56 -19.89 -22.74
N TRP A 483 -16.78 -19.73 -22.26
CA TRP A 483 -17.38 -18.41 -22.06
C TRP A 483 -17.98 -18.25 -20.69
N GLU A 484 -17.41 -17.36 -19.91
CA GLU A 484 -17.87 -16.95 -18.59
C GLU A 484 -18.46 -15.54 -18.66
N LEU A 485 -19.59 -15.34 -17.95
CA LEU A 485 -20.25 -14.05 -17.79
C LEU A 485 -20.57 -13.83 -16.32
N THR A 486 -20.19 -12.66 -15.78
CA THR A 486 -20.41 -12.34 -14.37
C THR A 486 -21.10 -10.98 -14.23
N PRO A 487 -22.44 -10.92 -14.32
CA PRO A 487 -23.19 -9.76 -13.90
C PRO A 487 -23.14 -9.62 -12.38
N ALA A 488 -23.09 -8.38 -11.89
CA ALA A 488 -23.15 -8.11 -10.46
C ALA A 488 -23.78 -6.74 -10.17
N VAL A 489 -24.25 -6.58 -8.94
CA VAL A 489 -24.76 -5.32 -8.41
C VAL A 489 -24.30 -5.13 -6.98
N ARG A 490 -23.88 -3.93 -6.65
CA ARG A 490 -23.57 -3.52 -5.29
C ARG A 490 -24.59 -2.49 -4.81
N TYR A 491 -25.02 -2.66 -3.57
CA TYR A 491 -25.79 -1.71 -2.80
C TYR A 491 -24.89 -1.10 -1.73
N ALA A 492 -25.02 0.19 -1.48
CA ALA A 492 -24.37 0.88 -0.37
C ALA A 492 -25.27 1.97 0.22
N ARG A 493 -25.19 2.15 1.55
CA ARG A 493 -25.81 3.24 2.28
C ARG A 493 -24.89 3.71 3.38
N TYR A 494 -24.71 5.02 3.49
CA TYR A 494 -23.83 5.68 4.45
C TYR A 494 -24.61 6.57 5.39
N ASN A 495 -24.19 6.61 6.67
CA ASN A 495 -24.62 7.60 7.64
C ASN A 495 -23.37 8.19 8.29
N ASP A 496 -23.23 9.52 8.21
CA ASP A 496 -22.05 10.24 8.64
C ASP A 496 -22.35 11.16 9.81
N ILE A 497 -21.41 11.26 10.76
CA ILE A 497 -21.44 12.18 11.88
C ILE A 497 -20.08 12.88 11.92
N GLY A 498 -20.07 14.20 11.87
CA GLY A 498 -18.89 15.03 12.09
C GLY A 498 -19.11 15.96 13.27
N GLN A 499 -18.20 15.95 14.23
CA GLN A 499 -18.21 16.86 15.38
C GLN A 499 -16.88 17.59 15.46
N ARG A 500 -16.94 18.90 15.63
CA ARG A 500 -15.77 19.76 15.76
C ARG A 500 -15.90 20.62 17.00
N THR A 501 -14.84 20.68 17.80
CA THR A 501 -14.69 21.63 18.89
C THR A 501 -13.56 22.60 18.56
N THR A 502 -13.90 23.83 18.21
CA THR A 502 -12.94 24.89 17.92
C THR A 502 -13.19 26.03 18.90
N THR A 503 -12.17 26.42 19.67
CA THR A 503 -12.25 27.52 20.66
C THR A 503 -13.44 27.41 21.62
N GLY A 504 -13.79 26.17 22.04
CA GLY A 504 -14.92 25.95 22.96
C GLY A 504 -16.31 25.95 22.32
N VAL A 505 -16.40 26.11 21.00
CA VAL A 505 -17.66 26.00 20.24
C VAL A 505 -17.74 24.62 19.64
N GLU A 506 -18.82 23.90 19.93
CA GLU A 506 -19.10 22.60 19.32
C GLU A 506 -20.01 22.78 18.09
N SER A 507 -19.62 22.20 16.97
CA SER A 507 -20.47 22.05 15.79
C SER A 507 -20.66 20.57 15.47
N THR A 508 -21.87 20.19 15.09
CA THR A 508 -22.18 18.81 14.70
C THR A 508 -22.87 18.81 13.36
N ILE A 509 -22.33 18.05 12.43
CA ILE A 509 -22.92 17.78 11.11
C ILE A 509 -23.37 16.33 11.09
N ARG A 510 -24.58 16.07 10.61
CA ARG A 510 -25.09 14.72 10.37
C ARG A 510 -25.61 14.67 8.95
N THR A 511 -25.14 13.68 8.21
CA THR A 511 -25.63 13.42 6.86
C THR A 511 -26.02 11.96 6.73
N SER A 512 -27.05 11.68 5.93
CA SER A 512 -27.41 10.32 5.57
C SER A 512 -27.49 10.27 4.03
N GLY A 513 -26.66 9.44 3.44
CA GLY A 513 -26.72 9.17 2.00
C GLY A 513 -27.94 8.31 1.65
N GLY A 514 -28.49 8.52 0.46
CA GLY A 514 -29.50 7.63 -0.12
C GLY A 514 -28.93 6.25 -0.45
N ALA A 515 -29.81 5.35 -0.87
CA ALA A 515 -29.40 4.05 -1.41
C ALA A 515 -28.65 4.24 -2.75
N ILE A 516 -27.48 3.67 -2.86
CA ILE A 516 -26.62 3.73 -4.04
C ILE A 516 -26.53 2.33 -4.64
N PHE A 517 -26.76 2.22 -5.95
CA PHE A 517 -26.62 0.98 -6.69
C PHE A 517 -25.57 1.15 -7.78
N THR A 518 -24.56 0.28 -7.78
CA THR A 518 -23.51 0.26 -8.78
C THR A 518 -23.47 -1.10 -9.47
N PRO A 519 -23.94 -1.17 -10.75
CA PRO A 519 -23.88 -2.38 -11.54
C PRO A 519 -22.47 -2.63 -12.06
N SER A 520 -22.13 -3.90 -12.30
CA SER A 520 -20.93 -4.32 -13.01
C SER A 520 -21.20 -5.55 -13.86
N LEU A 521 -20.38 -5.70 -14.90
CA LEU A 521 -20.43 -6.85 -15.81
C LEU A 521 -19.01 -7.23 -16.18
N ASN A 522 -18.64 -8.49 -15.97
CA ASN A 522 -17.39 -9.05 -16.45
C ASN A 522 -17.68 -10.22 -17.38
N THR A 523 -16.86 -10.40 -18.39
CA THR A 523 -16.89 -11.57 -19.27
C THR A 523 -15.51 -11.97 -19.70
N GLN A 524 -15.29 -13.29 -19.80
CA GLN A 524 -14.07 -13.87 -20.31
C GLN A 524 -14.40 -14.93 -21.36
N TYR A 525 -13.65 -14.93 -22.44
CA TYR A 525 -13.81 -15.91 -23.52
C TYR A 525 -12.45 -16.56 -23.84
N ALA A 526 -12.42 -17.89 -23.78
CA ALA A 526 -11.26 -18.69 -24.19
C ALA A 526 -11.44 -19.13 -25.66
N PHE A 527 -10.69 -18.54 -26.58
CA PHE A 527 -10.70 -18.93 -28.00
C PHE A 527 -10.22 -20.38 -28.16
N ASP A 528 -9.12 -20.67 -27.46
CA ASP A 528 -8.50 -21.98 -27.34
C ASP A 528 -7.76 -22.11 -26.00
N LYS A 529 -6.98 -23.19 -25.80
CA LYS A 529 -6.19 -23.40 -24.57
C LYS A 529 -5.08 -22.39 -24.34
N ALA A 530 -4.65 -21.68 -25.40
CA ALA A 530 -3.54 -20.75 -25.37
C ALA A 530 -4.00 -19.27 -25.32
N THR A 531 -5.22 -18.98 -25.80
CA THR A 531 -5.68 -17.61 -26.01
C THR A 531 -6.99 -17.35 -25.29
N SER A 532 -7.03 -16.31 -24.46
CA SER A 532 -8.26 -15.79 -23.86
C SER A 532 -8.32 -14.27 -23.95
N ALA A 533 -9.54 -13.74 -23.98
CA ALA A 533 -9.81 -12.32 -23.85
C ALA A 533 -10.84 -12.08 -22.76
N TYR A 534 -10.77 -10.91 -22.15
CA TYR A 534 -11.74 -10.48 -21.14
C TYR A 534 -12.16 -9.04 -21.37
N PHE A 535 -13.37 -8.73 -20.94
CA PHE A 535 -13.93 -7.38 -20.91
C PHE A 535 -14.67 -7.20 -19.60
N GLY A 536 -14.54 -6.02 -19.01
CA GLY A 536 -15.21 -5.66 -17.79
C GLY A 536 -15.74 -4.22 -17.83
N TYR A 537 -16.88 -4.01 -17.20
CA TYR A 537 -17.50 -2.71 -16.96
C TYR A 537 -17.93 -2.61 -15.50
N SER A 538 -17.71 -1.47 -14.87
CA SER A 538 -18.28 -1.15 -13.55
C SER A 538 -18.64 0.32 -13.45
N ARG A 539 -19.82 0.60 -12.95
CA ARG A 539 -20.14 1.92 -12.41
C ARG A 539 -19.47 2.09 -11.06
N VAL A 540 -18.89 3.26 -10.84
CA VAL A 540 -18.17 3.60 -9.61
C VAL A 540 -18.87 4.72 -8.86
N HIS A 541 -18.83 4.63 -7.55
CA HIS A 541 -19.32 5.64 -6.64
C HIS A 541 -18.43 5.66 -5.40
N ARG A 542 -17.94 6.85 -5.06
CA ARG A 542 -17.12 7.09 -3.88
C ARG A 542 -17.70 8.25 -3.09
N PRO A 543 -18.18 8.01 -1.87
CA PRO A 543 -18.71 9.09 -1.03
C PRO A 543 -17.58 10.04 -0.63
N ILE A 544 -17.90 11.32 -0.51
CA ILE A 544 -16.98 12.30 0.06
C ILE A 544 -16.59 11.88 1.47
N LYS A 545 -15.36 12.23 1.90
CA LYS A 545 -14.96 11.99 3.30
C LYS A 545 -15.76 12.89 4.24
N VAL A 546 -15.96 12.43 5.46
CA VAL A 546 -16.70 13.21 6.46
C VAL A 546 -15.98 14.53 6.76
N ASP A 547 -14.66 14.56 6.68
CA ASP A 547 -13.85 15.76 6.87
C ASP A 547 -14.05 16.80 5.76
N ASP A 548 -14.33 16.39 4.54
CA ASP A 548 -14.62 17.29 3.42
C ASP A 548 -15.89 18.14 3.64
N TYR A 549 -16.84 17.66 4.46
CA TYR A 549 -18.01 18.46 4.88
C TYR A 549 -17.67 19.46 5.99
N THR A 550 -16.65 19.18 6.79
CA THR A 550 -16.33 19.94 7.98
C THR A 550 -15.19 20.92 7.76
N SER A 551 -14.52 20.85 6.61
CA SER A 551 -13.43 21.79 6.28
C SER A 551 -14.01 23.20 6.04
N ASP A 552 -13.27 24.22 6.49
CA ASP A 552 -13.59 25.62 6.23
C ASP A 552 -13.38 26.03 4.76
N PHE A 553 -13.06 25.06 3.90
CA PHE A 553 -12.69 25.23 2.51
C PHE A 553 -13.90 25.30 1.57
N GLY A 554 -14.40 26.50 1.35
CA GLY A 554 -15.14 26.90 0.20
C GLY A 554 -16.67 26.76 0.28
N PRO A 555 -17.39 27.61 -0.48
CA PRO A 555 -18.85 27.79 -0.40
C PRO A 555 -19.66 26.80 -1.25
N ARG A 556 -19.03 25.80 -1.90
CA ARG A 556 -19.75 24.85 -2.74
C ARG A 556 -19.85 23.49 -2.06
N PRO A 557 -21.06 22.91 -1.91
CA PRO A 557 -21.20 21.54 -1.47
C PRO A 557 -20.55 20.62 -2.50
N LEU A 558 -19.57 19.81 -2.08
CA LEU A 558 -19.01 18.74 -2.90
C LEU A 558 -20.06 17.65 -3.09
N GLU A 559 -20.08 17.06 -4.28
CA GLU A 559 -20.84 15.87 -4.60
C GLU A 559 -19.92 14.64 -4.55
N ASP A 560 -20.52 13.48 -4.24
CA ASP A 560 -19.81 12.21 -4.30
C ASP A 560 -19.17 11.98 -5.67
N GLU A 561 -18.00 11.35 -5.70
CA GLU A 561 -17.36 10.95 -6.94
C GLU A 561 -18.18 9.87 -7.65
N LYS A 562 -18.43 10.04 -8.93
CA LYS A 562 -19.18 9.12 -9.78
C LYS A 562 -18.53 8.98 -11.14
N GLY A 563 -18.54 7.76 -11.65
CA GLY A 563 -17.95 7.49 -12.96
C GLY A 563 -18.21 6.06 -13.43
N ASP A 564 -17.50 5.71 -14.48
CA ASP A 564 -17.56 4.41 -15.12
C ASP A 564 -16.13 3.95 -15.45
N VAL A 565 -15.85 2.66 -15.27
CA VAL A 565 -14.58 2.01 -15.57
C VAL A 565 -14.82 0.90 -16.59
N TRP A 566 -14.01 0.87 -17.63
CA TRP A 566 -13.95 -0.21 -18.62
C TRP A 566 -12.57 -0.82 -18.64
N THR A 567 -12.50 -2.13 -18.68
CA THR A 567 -11.24 -2.87 -18.82
C THR A 567 -11.35 -3.90 -19.92
N MET A 568 -10.29 -4.11 -20.62
CA MET A 568 -10.22 -5.19 -21.62
C MET A 568 -8.78 -5.71 -21.70
N GLY A 569 -8.66 -6.98 -22.03
CA GLY A 569 -7.34 -7.57 -22.21
C GLY A 569 -7.38 -8.87 -22.96
N VAL A 570 -6.18 -9.24 -23.41
CA VAL A 570 -5.91 -10.50 -24.11
C VAL A 570 -4.70 -11.15 -23.48
N ARG A 571 -4.79 -12.47 -23.31
CA ARG A 571 -3.68 -13.31 -22.86
C ARG A 571 -3.42 -14.37 -23.90
N HIS A 572 -2.15 -14.59 -24.23
CA HIS A 572 -1.75 -15.61 -25.20
C HIS A 572 -0.47 -16.33 -24.75
N ALA A 573 -0.51 -17.65 -24.71
CA ALA A 573 0.65 -18.49 -24.49
C ALA A 573 1.16 -19.02 -25.84
N PHE A 574 2.24 -18.44 -26.35
CA PHE A 574 2.88 -18.91 -27.58
C PHE A 574 3.45 -20.32 -27.43
N SER A 575 3.88 -20.66 -26.23
CA SER A 575 4.37 -21.96 -25.82
C SER A 575 4.26 -22.11 -24.31
N LYS A 576 4.63 -23.28 -23.77
CA LYS A 576 4.76 -23.47 -22.30
C LYS A 576 5.80 -22.53 -21.66
N ASP A 577 6.71 -21.95 -22.44
CA ASP A 577 7.81 -21.12 -21.97
C ASP A 577 7.63 -19.64 -22.34
N THR A 578 6.62 -19.28 -23.13
CA THR A 578 6.43 -17.89 -23.60
C THR A 578 4.97 -17.48 -23.51
N SER A 579 4.69 -16.41 -22.76
CA SER A 579 3.35 -15.85 -22.64
C SER A 579 3.36 -14.34 -22.78
N LEU A 580 2.24 -13.81 -23.29
CA LEU A 580 1.97 -12.39 -23.47
C LEU A 580 0.63 -12.03 -22.82
N ALA A 581 0.60 -10.94 -22.08
CA ALA A 581 -0.63 -10.33 -21.61
C ALA A 581 -0.67 -8.85 -22.02
N VAL A 582 -1.82 -8.42 -22.50
CA VAL A 582 -2.12 -7.03 -22.84
C VAL A 582 -3.37 -6.62 -22.09
N HIS A 583 -3.31 -5.48 -21.42
CA HIS A 583 -4.42 -4.92 -20.64
C HIS A 583 -4.60 -3.45 -20.99
N TYR A 584 -5.84 -3.03 -21.15
CA TYR A 584 -6.23 -1.64 -21.33
C TYR A 584 -7.32 -1.27 -20.34
N ASN A 585 -7.14 -0.13 -19.68
CA ASN A 585 -8.11 0.45 -18.74
C ASN A 585 -8.53 1.85 -19.22
N TYR A 586 -9.83 2.13 -19.12
CA TYR A 586 -10.41 3.44 -19.36
C TYR A 586 -11.32 3.80 -18.21
N THR A 587 -11.06 4.93 -17.55
CA THR A 587 -11.89 5.47 -16.46
C THR A 587 -12.39 6.84 -16.84
N HIS A 588 -13.68 7.05 -16.69
CA HIS A 588 -14.34 8.35 -16.87
C HIS A 588 -15.10 8.72 -15.61
N MET A 589 -14.60 9.71 -14.88
CA MET A 589 -15.27 10.27 -13.71
C MET A 589 -16.04 11.52 -14.11
N ALA A 590 -17.34 11.51 -13.89
CA ALA A 590 -18.21 12.67 -14.15
C ALA A 590 -18.07 13.72 -13.03
N ASN A 591 -17.75 13.27 -11.82
CA ASN A 591 -17.68 14.07 -10.60
C ASN A 591 -16.43 13.69 -9.79
N ALA A 592 -15.24 13.69 -10.36
CA ALA A 592 -14.01 13.55 -9.58
C ALA A 592 -13.84 14.76 -8.66
N ILE A 593 -13.41 14.53 -7.43
CA ILE A 593 -13.06 15.61 -6.51
C ILE A 593 -11.60 15.97 -6.73
N THR A 594 -11.31 17.25 -6.89
CA THR A 594 -9.95 17.77 -7.01
C THR A 594 -9.84 19.11 -6.30
N GLU A 595 -8.61 19.53 -6.04
CA GLU A 595 -8.30 20.78 -5.40
C GLU A 595 -7.62 21.73 -6.39
N TYR A 596 -7.86 23.01 -6.26
CA TYR A 596 -7.11 24.06 -6.92
C TYR A 596 -6.79 25.19 -5.93
N SER A 597 -5.63 25.77 -6.07
CA SER A 597 -5.22 26.90 -5.25
C SER A 597 -5.59 28.21 -5.94
N VAL A 598 -6.16 29.14 -5.18
CA VAL A 598 -6.51 30.50 -5.62
C VAL A 598 -5.74 31.47 -4.75
N TRP A 599 -5.11 32.45 -5.38
CA TRP A 599 -4.52 33.56 -4.63
C TRP A 599 -5.61 34.36 -3.94
N ASP A 600 -5.49 34.57 -2.65
CA ASP A 600 -6.37 35.39 -1.83
C ASP A 600 -5.65 36.76 -1.56
N ASP A 601 -6.16 37.81 -2.15
CA ASP A 601 -5.57 39.16 -2.01
C ASP A 601 -5.71 39.69 -0.57
N ASP A 602 -6.73 39.28 0.16
CA ASP A 602 -7.00 39.77 1.52
C ASP A 602 -6.05 39.08 2.54
N GLU A 603 -5.74 37.81 2.36
CA GLU A 603 -4.82 37.08 3.21
C GLU A 603 -3.36 37.18 2.72
N GLY A 604 -3.15 37.57 1.47
CA GLY A 604 -1.83 37.59 0.82
C GLY A 604 -1.20 36.22 0.69
N ASP A 605 -2.04 35.18 0.53
CA ASP A 605 -1.66 33.78 0.49
C ASP A 605 -2.55 32.98 -0.47
N PHE A 606 -2.16 31.75 -0.78
CA PHE A 606 -2.99 30.86 -1.57
C PHE A 606 -4.00 30.13 -0.69
N THR A 607 -5.26 30.16 -1.09
CA THR A 607 -6.33 29.39 -0.49
C THR A 607 -6.67 28.20 -1.38
N ALA A 608 -6.59 26.99 -0.83
CA ALA A 608 -6.99 25.78 -1.52
C ALA A 608 -8.53 25.65 -1.55
N LYS A 609 -9.09 25.33 -2.71
CA LYS A 609 -10.54 25.11 -2.90
C LYS A 609 -10.79 23.78 -3.57
N SER A 610 -11.62 22.97 -2.94
CA SER A 610 -12.06 21.69 -3.49
C SER A 610 -13.26 21.86 -4.43
N ILE A 611 -13.25 21.15 -5.55
CA ILE A 611 -14.32 21.16 -6.55
C ILE A 611 -14.58 19.77 -7.12
N ASN A 612 -15.77 19.57 -7.68
CA ASN A 612 -16.03 18.44 -8.57
C ASN A 612 -15.65 18.79 -10.00
N ALA A 613 -14.88 17.92 -10.64
CA ALA A 613 -14.40 18.04 -12.01
C ALA A 613 -14.68 16.77 -12.82
N LYS A 614 -14.53 16.84 -14.13
CA LYS A 614 -14.48 15.64 -14.99
C LYS A 614 -13.05 15.13 -15.04
N GLU A 615 -12.87 13.82 -14.96
CA GLU A 615 -11.56 13.18 -15.06
C GLU A 615 -11.61 12.00 -16.05
N VAL A 616 -10.63 11.90 -16.90
CA VAL A 616 -10.42 10.78 -17.83
C VAL A 616 -9.07 10.19 -17.62
N LYS A 617 -9.02 8.89 -17.29
CA LYS A 617 -7.79 8.12 -17.17
C LYS A 617 -7.75 7.02 -18.22
N LYS A 618 -6.56 6.77 -18.75
CA LYS A 618 -6.28 5.68 -19.69
C LYS A 618 -4.99 5.02 -19.30
N ALA A 619 -4.96 3.70 -19.27
CA ALA A 619 -3.74 2.95 -19.04
C ALA A 619 -3.63 1.78 -20.01
N PHE A 620 -2.43 1.55 -20.48
CA PHE A 620 -2.06 0.41 -21.31
C PHE A 620 -0.92 -0.34 -20.63
N ASN A 621 -1.07 -1.64 -20.44
CA ASN A 621 -0.06 -2.52 -19.88
C ASN A 621 0.22 -3.66 -20.84
N LEU A 622 1.51 -3.97 -21.02
CA LEU A 622 1.98 -5.13 -21.76
C LEU A 622 2.95 -5.90 -20.88
N SER A 623 2.80 -7.21 -20.83
CA SER A 623 3.68 -8.10 -20.08
C SER A 623 4.05 -9.30 -20.97
N LEU A 624 5.35 -9.53 -21.16
CA LEU A 624 5.90 -10.66 -21.90
C LEU A 624 6.83 -11.43 -20.98
N SER A 625 6.55 -12.71 -20.78
CA SER A 625 7.42 -13.63 -20.04
C SER A 625 7.97 -14.71 -20.94
N HIS A 626 9.26 -14.99 -20.81
CA HIS A 626 9.94 -16.02 -21.58
C HIS A 626 10.97 -16.77 -20.72
N ARG A 627 10.89 -18.09 -20.72
CA ARG A 627 11.91 -19.00 -20.19
C ARG A 627 12.75 -19.51 -21.34
N PHE A 628 13.96 -19.00 -21.52
CA PHE A 628 14.81 -19.34 -22.67
C PHE A 628 15.87 -20.41 -22.41
N ARG A 629 15.99 -20.90 -21.16
CA ARG A 629 16.79 -22.07 -20.78
C ARG A 629 16.22 -22.63 -19.47
N PRO A 630 16.59 -23.88 -19.08
CA PRO A 630 16.05 -24.47 -17.86
C PRO A 630 16.18 -23.59 -16.60
N HIS A 631 17.19 -22.72 -16.58
CA HIS A 631 17.54 -21.91 -15.42
C HIS A 631 17.33 -20.41 -15.59
N TRP A 632 16.98 -19.92 -16.78
CA TRP A 632 16.84 -18.50 -17.07
C TRP A 632 15.42 -18.14 -17.45
N SER A 633 14.92 -17.06 -16.88
CA SER A 633 13.68 -16.43 -17.31
C SER A 633 13.83 -14.92 -17.41
N LEU A 634 13.07 -14.34 -18.32
CA LEU A 634 13.01 -12.90 -18.55
C LEU A 634 11.54 -12.47 -18.58
N THR A 635 11.22 -11.46 -17.80
CA THR A 635 9.90 -10.79 -17.85
C THR A 635 10.12 -9.35 -18.28
N LEU A 636 9.38 -8.91 -19.29
CA LEU A 636 9.37 -7.55 -19.77
C LEU A 636 7.98 -6.96 -19.56
N ASN A 637 7.91 -5.82 -18.89
CA ASN A 637 6.67 -5.10 -18.66
C ASN A 637 6.76 -3.68 -19.23
N TYR A 638 5.66 -3.21 -19.79
CA TYR A 638 5.49 -1.83 -20.22
C TYR A 638 4.17 -1.30 -19.70
N THR A 639 4.18 -0.12 -19.10
CA THR A 639 3.00 0.60 -18.65
C THR A 639 3.02 2.01 -19.23
N HIS A 640 1.92 2.42 -19.84
CA HIS A 640 1.63 3.81 -20.18
C HIS A 640 0.38 4.25 -19.46
N ALA A 641 0.45 5.36 -18.73
CA ALA A 641 -0.69 5.94 -18.02
C ALA A 641 -0.88 7.40 -18.44
N PHE A 642 -2.14 7.77 -18.66
CA PHE A 642 -2.57 9.11 -18.98
C PHE A 642 -3.75 9.50 -18.08
N ASP A 643 -3.73 10.72 -17.57
CA ASP A 643 -4.79 11.28 -16.75
C ASP A 643 -5.04 12.73 -17.17
N LYS A 644 -6.31 13.14 -17.20
CA LYS A 644 -6.70 14.51 -17.56
C LYS A 644 -7.93 14.94 -16.80
N PHE A 645 -7.81 16.05 -16.10
CA PHE A 645 -8.94 16.79 -15.54
C PHE A 645 -9.50 17.81 -16.52
N SER A 646 -10.79 18.07 -16.43
CA SER A 646 -11.50 19.12 -17.17
C SER A 646 -12.50 19.79 -16.24
N ALA A 647 -12.60 21.11 -16.35
CA ALA A 647 -13.55 21.90 -15.57
C ALA A 647 -15.00 21.46 -15.85
N LYS A 648 -15.83 21.58 -14.84
CA LYS A 648 -17.28 21.37 -14.88
C LYS A 648 -17.96 22.71 -14.63
N ASP A 649 -19.13 22.92 -15.20
CA ASP A 649 -19.99 24.09 -14.92
C ASP A 649 -19.36 25.48 -15.23
N GLY A 650 -18.59 25.56 -16.32
CA GLY A 650 -18.03 26.83 -16.79
C GLY A 650 -16.80 27.33 -16.00
N LEU A 651 -16.31 26.54 -15.03
CA LEU A 651 -15.02 26.79 -14.41
C LEU A 651 -13.91 26.58 -15.44
N VAL A 652 -13.00 27.50 -15.55
CA VAL A 652 -11.82 27.39 -16.41
C VAL A 652 -10.63 27.13 -15.49
N PHE A 653 -9.94 26.00 -15.68
CA PHE A 653 -8.63 25.82 -15.09
C PHE A 653 -7.66 26.72 -15.82
N ASP A 654 -7.09 27.69 -15.11
CA ASP A 654 -6.08 28.57 -15.70
C ASP A 654 -4.77 27.77 -15.90
N PRO A 655 -4.36 27.49 -17.14
CA PRO A 655 -3.13 26.76 -17.40
C PRO A 655 -1.86 27.53 -16.98
N ALA A 656 -1.96 28.83 -16.71
CA ALA A 656 -0.86 29.64 -16.18
C ALA A 656 -0.65 29.40 -14.67
N LEU A 657 -1.65 28.90 -13.97
CA LEU A 657 -1.56 28.46 -12.58
C LEU A 657 -1.10 27.00 -12.51
N THR A 658 0.06 26.71 -13.04
CA THR A 658 0.69 25.41 -12.90
C THR A 658 1.15 25.18 -11.44
N TRP A 659 1.44 23.95 -11.08
CA TRP A 659 1.94 23.63 -9.73
C TRP A 659 3.17 24.48 -9.34
N ALA A 660 4.07 24.76 -10.29
CA ALA A 660 5.18 25.69 -10.11
C ALA A 660 4.73 27.13 -9.78
N ASN A 661 3.48 27.49 -10.09
CA ASN A 661 2.85 28.77 -9.85
C ASN A 661 1.63 28.67 -8.92
N GLY A 662 1.45 27.55 -8.20
CA GLY A 662 0.35 27.35 -7.26
C GLY A 662 -0.89 26.65 -7.81
N ASN A 663 -0.89 26.12 -9.04
CA ASN A 663 -2.00 25.32 -9.55
C ASN A 663 -1.79 23.82 -9.29
N VAL A 664 -2.57 23.30 -8.37
CA VAL A 664 -2.48 21.92 -7.86
C VAL A 664 -3.04 20.88 -8.83
N ASN A 665 -3.87 21.26 -9.80
CA ASN A 665 -4.49 20.32 -10.74
C ASN A 665 -3.52 19.70 -11.75
N ALA A 666 -2.41 20.36 -12.01
CA ALA A 666 -1.33 19.78 -12.79
C ALA A 666 -0.53 18.72 -11.98
N ALA A 667 -0.56 18.81 -10.65
CA ALA A 667 0.35 18.06 -9.78
C ALA A 667 0.14 16.55 -9.80
N ILE A 668 -1.10 16.04 -9.84
CA ILE A 668 -1.34 14.59 -9.85
C ILE A 668 -0.82 13.96 -11.14
N ASN A 669 -1.09 14.59 -12.29
CA ASN A 669 -0.59 14.13 -13.58
C ASN A 669 0.91 14.32 -13.72
N ASP A 670 1.42 15.40 -13.15
CA ASP A 670 2.81 15.80 -13.26
C ASP A 670 3.73 14.99 -12.33
N MET A 671 3.20 14.42 -11.25
CA MET A 671 3.95 13.60 -10.28
C MET A 671 4.09 12.13 -10.68
N ARG A 672 3.67 11.74 -11.89
CA ARG A 672 3.77 10.37 -12.39
C ARG A 672 4.58 10.33 -13.69
N PRO A 673 5.46 9.33 -13.87
CA PRO A 673 6.05 9.07 -15.17
C PRO A 673 4.95 8.64 -16.14
N ALA A 674 4.98 9.14 -17.38
CA ALA A 674 4.02 8.74 -18.41
C ALA A 674 4.25 7.27 -18.84
N ASN A 675 5.49 6.79 -18.79
CA ASN A 675 5.85 5.44 -19.19
C ASN A 675 6.76 4.79 -18.16
N VAL A 676 6.51 3.51 -17.91
CA VAL A 676 7.36 2.63 -17.09
C VAL A 676 7.69 1.38 -17.88
N TYR A 677 8.97 1.11 -18.06
CA TYR A 677 9.50 -0.12 -18.65
C TYR A 677 10.20 -0.90 -17.54
N MET A 678 9.90 -2.18 -17.41
CA MET A 678 10.58 -3.06 -16.47
C MET A 678 11.12 -4.29 -17.21
N ALA A 679 12.35 -4.67 -16.88
CA ALA A 679 12.94 -5.91 -17.30
C ALA A 679 13.45 -6.67 -16.08
N ASP A 680 13.03 -7.92 -15.93
CA ASP A 680 13.39 -8.78 -14.81
C ASP A 680 14.05 -10.06 -15.34
N LEU A 681 15.35 -10.19 -15.12
CA LEU A 681 16.14 -11.34 -15.51
C LEU A 681 16.46 -12.19 -14.29
N VAL A 682 16.04 -13.45 -14.30
CA VAL A 682 16.19 -14.40 -13.20
C VAL A 682 17.02 -15.59 -13.64
N TYR A 683 17.94 -16.01 -12.79
CA TYR A 683 18.62 -17.30 -12.88
C TYR A 683 18.36 -18.14 -11.63
N GLU A 684 17.97 -19.39 -11.81
CA GLU A 684 17.70 -20.32 -10.72
C GLU A 684 18.17 -21.75 -11.04
N ASN A 685 18.99 -22.34 -10.18
CA ASN A 685 19.51 -23.72 -10.38
C ASN A 685 19.43 -24.59 -9.12
N GLY A 686 18.46 -24.36 -8.26
CA GLY A 686 18.26 -25.12 -7.04
C GLY A 686 19.13 -24.71 -5.84
N LYS A 687 20.40 -24.33 -6.01
CA LYS A 687 21.25 -23.79 -4.94
C LYS A 687 21.39 -22.25 -5.04
N LEU A 688 21.44 -21.74 -6.26
CA LEU A 688 21.63 -20.33 -6.56
C LEU A 688 20.38 -19.77 -7.19
N ASN A 689 19.79 -18.76 -6.59
CA ASN A 689 18.81 -17.88 -7.20
C ASN A 689 19.38 -16.47 -7.27
N THR A 690 19.35 -15.85 -8.42
CA THR A 690 19.77 -14.46 -8.61
C THR A 690 18.84 -13.74 -9.57
N SER A 691 18.66 -12.46 -9.36
CA SER A 691 17.84 -11.62 -10.21
C SER A 691 18.44 -10.24 -10.41
N LEU A 692 18.25 -9.72 -11.60
CA LEU A 692 18.53 -8.33 -11.98
C LEU A 692 17.25 -7.72 -12.52
N THR A 693 16.73 -6.73 -11.81
CA THR A 693 15.52 -5.99 -12.20
C THR A 693 15.90 -4.57 -12.58
N GLY A 694 15.51 -4.15 -13.79
CA GLY A 694 15.66 -2.77 -14.24
C GLY A 694 14.30 -2.12 -14.39
N THR A 695 14.08 -0.97 -13.78
CA THR A 695 12.87 -0.15 -13.94
C THR A 695 13.26 1.20 -14.54
N TRP A 696 12.76 1.48 -15.73
CA TRP A 696 13.04 2.71 -16.45
C TRP A 696 11.77 3.56 -16.55
N TYR A 697 11.82 4.69 -15.88
CA TYR A 697 10.79 5.74 -15.89
C TYR A 697 11.10 6.75 -16.97
N THR A 698 10.11 7.13 -17.79
CA THR A 698 10.26 8.15 -18.84
C THR A 698 8.98 9.01 -18.95
N GLY A 699 9.13 10.19 -19.58
CA GLY A 699 8.03 11.13 -19.68
C GLY A 699 7.68 11.74 -18.32
N CYS A 700 8.65 11.85 -17.42
CA CYS A 700 8.51 12.61 -16.19
C CYS A 700 8.48 14.09 -16.53
N ASN A 701 7.45 14.80 -16.09
CA ASN A 701 7.36 16.25 -16.28
C ASN A 701 8.42 16.95 -15.43
N THR A 702 9.33 17.70 -16.06
CA THR A 702 10.41 18.41 -15.37
C THR A 702 9.93 19.62 -14.54
N ALA A 703 8.65 19.98 -14.60
CA ALA A 703 8.05 20.88 -13.62
C ALA A 703 7.82 20.21 -12.25
N ALA A 704 7.62 18.87 -12.26
CA ALA A 704 7.35 18.07 -11.06
C ALA A 704 8.47 17.07 -10.71
N PHE A 705 9.40 16.81 -11.62
CA PHE A 705 10.55 15.92 -11.39
C PHE A 705 11.87 16.62 -11.63
N THR A 706 12.91 16.24 -10.89
CA THR A 706 14.27 16.74 -11.10
C THR A 706 14.88 16.23 -12.41
N SER A 707 14.34 15.15 -12.99
CA SER A 707 14.80 14.57 -14.27
C SER A 707 13.61 14.05 -15.08
N ALA A 708 13.68 14.18 -16.43
CA ALA A 708 12.67 13.65 -17.34
C ALA A 708 12.66 12.11 -17.41
N ARG A 709 13.66 11.44 -16.86
CA ARG A 709 13.82 9.99 -16.86
C ARG A 709 14.70 9.49 -15.71
N ALA A 710 14.46 8.26 -15.25
CA ALA A 710 15.32 7.58 -14.31
C ALA A 710 15.37 6.08 -14.60
N LEU A 711 16.54 5.45 -14.44
CA LEU A 711 16.72 4.00 -14.54
C LEU A 711 17.21 3.48 -13.19
N LEU A 712 16.36 2.75 -12.49
CA LEU A 712 16.71 2.05 -11.25
C LEU A 712 17.06 0.60 -11.57
N LEU A 713 18.16 0.11 -11.01
CA LEU A 713 18.59 -1.28 -11.13
C LEU A 713 18.69 -1.91 -9.75
N ASP A 714 18.03 -3.05 -9.57
CA ASP A 714 18.03 -3.83 -8.33
C ASP A 714 18.61 -5.22 -8.59
N PHE A 715 19.47 -5.68 -7.69
CA PHE A 715 20.13 -6.97 -7.78
C PHE A 715 19.93 -7.78 -6.51
N ASN A 716 19.54 -9.06 -6.64
CA ASN A 716 19.39 -9.99 -5.53
C ASN A 716 20.15 -11.28 -5.82
N ILE A 717 20.71 -11.87 -4.78
CA ILE A 717 21.37 -13.18 -4.82
C ILE A 717 21.06 -13.97 -3.56
N ASN A 718 20.67 -15.23 -3.73
CA ASN A 718 20.43 -16.20 -2.68
C ASN A 718 21.27 -17.43 -2.94
N TYR A 719 21.97 -17.90 -1.93
CA TYR A 719 22.72 -19.13 -2.00
C TYR A 719 22.35 -20.07 -0.86
N ARG A 720 21.79 -21.23 -1.21
CA ARG A 720 21.43 -22.29 -0.27
C ARG A 720 22.70 -23.05 0.14
N LEU A 721 23.20 -22.78 1.34
CA LEU A 721 24.36 -23.48 1.92
C LEU A 721 24.02 -24.93 2.26
N HIS A 722 22.88 -25.10 2.94
CA HIS A 722 22.29 -26.37 3.34
C HIS A 722 20.78 -26.29 3.08
N ASP A 723 20.04 -27.41 3.23
CA ASP A 723 18.60 -27.43 3.00
C ASP A 723 17.84 -26.53 4.00
N ASP A 724 18.44 -26.33 5.17
CA ASP A 724 17.90 -25.51 6.26
C ASP A 724 18.51 -24.09 6.31
N MET A 725 19.54 -23.80 5.52
CA MET A 725 20.28 -22.51 5.61
C MET A 725 20.50 -21.85 4.26
N THR A 726 20.03 -20.64 4.13
CA THR A 726 20.23 -19.75 2.97
C THR A 726 20.93 -18.47 3.41
N ILE A 727 21.99 -18.08 2.70
CA ILE A 727 22.58 -16.75 2.81
C ILE A 727 22.17 -15.92 1.60
N TYR A 728 22.05 -14.61 1.78
CA TYR A 728 21.59 -13.74 0.72
C TYR A 728 22.20 -12.34 0.79
N ALA A 729 22.15 -11.66 -0.34
CA ALA A 729 22.45 -10.24 -0.43
C ALA A 729 21.56 -9.57 -1.45
N SER A 730 21.22 -8.31 -1.20
CA SER A 730 20.51 -7.45 -2.14
C SER A 730 21.16 -6.09 -2.25
N VAL A 731 21.05 -5.48 -3.43
CA VAL A 731 21.48 -4.10 -3.68
C VAL A 731 20.34 -3.44 -4.47
N SER A 732 19.75 -2.42 -3.89
CA SER A 732 18.74 -1.60 -4.56
C SER A 732 19.37 -0.31 -5.08
N ASN A 733 18.84 0.20 -6.20
CA ASN A 733 19.36 1.36 -6.92
C ASN A 733 20.89 1.25 -7.16
N LEU A 734 21.32 0.13 -7.74
CA LEU A 734 22.72 -0.26 -7.92
C LEU A 734 23.60 0.86 -8.53
N THR A 735 23.05 1.63 -9.47
CA THR A 735 23.73 2.73 -10.16
C THR A 735 23.63 4.07 -9.42
N ASN A 736 22.96 4.11 -8.27
CA ASN A 736 22.72 5.32 -7.47
C ASN A 736 22.13 6.46 -8.31
N GLN A 737 21.04 6.17 -9.00
CA GLN A 737 20.31 7.17 -9.78
C GLN A 737 19.42 8.02 -8.89
N SER A 738 19.18 9.26 -9.30
CA SER A 738 18.15 10.13 -8.73
C SER A 738 16.78 9.78 -9.31
N TYR A 739 15.79 9.66 -8.42
CA TYR A 739 14.38 9.64 -8.77
C TYR A 739 13.63 10.43 -7.70
N GLU A 740 13.21 11.64 -8.06
CA GLU A 740 12.69 12.62 -7.12
C GLU A 740 11.58 13.45 -7.74
N THR A 741 10.55 13.72 -6.95
CA THR A 741 9.56 14.75 -7.26
C THR A 741 9.96 16.09 -6.63
N ILE A 742 9.76 17.17 -7.37
CA ILE A 742 9.99 18.55 -6.89
C ILE A 742 8.78 18.96 -6.04
N VAL A 743 9.07 19.51 -4.88
CA VAL A 743 8.06 20.11 -4.02
C VAL A 743 8.22 21.63 -4.11
N SER A 744 7.15 22.33 -4.48
CA SER A 744 7.11 23.79 -4.48
C SER A 744 6.22 24.27 -3.34
N GLU A 745 6.73 25.09 -2.48
CA GLU A 745 5.96 25.82 -1.46
C GLU A 745 6.30 27.30 -1.50
N TYR A 746 5.55 28.09 -0.71
CA TYR A 746 5.63 29.54 -0.63
C TYR A 746 7.03 30.12 -0.44
N HIS A 747 7.98 29.36 0.06
CA HIS A 747 9.28 29.85 0.49
C HIS A 747 10.48 29.10 -0.13
N GLY A 748 10.27 28.38 -1.23
CA GLY A 748 11.37 27.70 -1.90
C GLY A 748 11.02 26.35 -2.48
N LYS A 749 12.00 25.66 -3.05
CA LYS A 749 11.89 24.36 -3.64
C LYS A 749 12.59 23.32 -2.79
N GLY A 750 11.99 22.16 -2.66
CA GLY A 750 12.58 20.96 -2.10
C GLY A 750 12.27 19.77 -3.00
N SER A 751 12.60 18.57 -2.57
CA SER A 751 12.27 17.35 -3.29
C SER A 751 11.80 16.25 -2.33
N TRP A 752 11.05 15.30 -2.88
CA TRP A 752 10.73 14.03 -2.26
C TRP A 752 11.56 12.95 -2.97
N PRO A 753 12.76 12.63 -2.45
CA PRO A 753 13.64 11.68 -3.10
C PRO A 753 13.27 10.24 -2.74
N GLU A 754 13.41 9.34 -3.71
CA GLU A 754 13.53 7.91 -3.45
C GLU A 754 14.91 7.61 -2.84
N ALA A 755 15.02 6.46 -2.18
CA ALA A 755 16.28 6.03 -1.58
C ALA A 755 17.41 5.89 -2.61
N GLY A 756 18.58 6.37 -2.28
CA GLY A 756 19.79 6.13 -3.03
C GLY A 756 20.24 4.65 -2.97
N ARG A 757 21.38 4.34 -3.58
CA ARG A 757 21.93 2.98 -3.53
C ARG A 757 22.11 2.48 -2.09
N HIS A 758 21.56 1.31 -1.83
CA HIS A 758 21.69 0.65 -0.53
C HIS A 758 21.76 -0.87 -0.71
N PHE A 759 22.32 -1.52 0.30
CA PHE A 759 22.49 -2.97 0.30
C PHE A 759 21.99 -3.59 1.60
N MET A 760 21.75 -4.89 1.53
CA MET A 760 21.43 -5.74 2.66
C MET A 760 22.12 -7.09 2.48
N ILE A 761 22.58 -7.68 3.56
CA ILE A 761 23.08 -9.06 3.62
C ILE A 761 22.42 -9.77 4.80
N GLY A 762 22.13 -11.04 4.64
CA GLY A 762 21.46 -11.80 5.70
C GLY A 762 21.60 -13.30 5.56
N ALA A 763 21.06 -13.96 6.57
CA ALA A 763 20.99 -15.41 6.65
C ALA A 763 19.62 -15.83 7.18
N LYS A 764 19.05 -16.83 6.53
CA LYS A 764 17.77 -17.45 6.89
C LYS A 764 18.04 -18.91 7.29
N TYR A 765 17.57 -19.29 8.47
CA TYR A 765 17.67 -20.63 9.01
C TYR A 765 16.29 -21.22 9.28
N LYS A 766 16.05 -22.44 8.80
CA LYS A 766 14.84 -23.22 9.04
C LYS A 766 15.13 -24.32 10.05
N PHE A 767 14.22 -24.58 10.98
CA PHE A 767 14.38 -25.59 12.04
C PHE A 767 13.07 -26.28 12.41
#